data_c369bb7a5b8215289b94a5b640b18ac9
#
_entry.id   c369bb7a5b8215289b94a5b640b18ac9
#
_cell.length_a   1.000
_cell.length_b   1.000
_cell.length_c   1.000
_cell.angle_alpha   90.00
_cell.angle_beta   90.00
_cell.angle_gamma   90.00
#
_symmetry.space_group_name_H-M   'P 1'
#
loop_
_entity.id
_entity.type
_entity.pdbx_description
1 polymer ?
#
loop_
_entity_poly.entity_id
_entity_poly.type
_entity_poly.pdbx_seq_one_letter_code
_entity_poly.pdbx_strand_id
1 'polypeptide(L)'
;MKTNLRLLFTLLFVVSVVALRAGTMNDIRVSGTVVSEGDPLPGVSVLVKGTGVGTITGIDGKYSINVPSDGTLVFSFIGLKSVEHKVGGRSVINVELVPDSKQLEEVMVVAYATAKKYSFTGAASTVKGDEIAKLQTSSVSRALEGTVAGLQASAASGQPGTDATIRIRGIGSINASSAPLYVVDGVPYDGSVNSINPEDIASMTVLKDAASAALYGSRGANGVIIITTKQGQSDSKTTVNVKASFGGSNRAVRDYDRIGTDQYFELYWEALRNQYALDTKNYTPQTAAIKASKDLVGKLMGAGPNPYGSKYPQPVGTDGKLADGAVPLWNFDWQDAMEQQALRTELGLNVSGGGKTNQYYFSAGYLNDKGIALESGYERFNLRSNVTSQMTKWLRGGVNMSFAHSLQNYPVSSDTKTSNVINAGRLMNGFYPIYQMNEDGTYKQDSEGQRIYDFGSYRPSGSMANWNLPATLPNDKSERMKDEISGRTFLEATIIEGLKFKTSFNFDLINYNTLDYTNPKIGPAKENGGSVSRMNTRTFSWTWNNIATYDKTIGEHHFNVLAGIEAYSYRYDELTASRSKMAQPDMPELVVGSQLTGGSGYRIDYALVGYLTQLLYDYRNKYFFSASYRRDGSSRFAPETRWGNFWSLGTSWRVDREEFMASTSDWLSALTLKMSYGAQGNDNLGTYYASKGLYSIVSNLGENALVSDRMATPNLKWETNLNFNLGMDFSLFNNRFSGSFDFFTRRSKDLLYSRPIAPSLGYGFIDENVGALKNTGIELVLNGTVINQNGWVWKLGMNLTHYKNKVTELPLKDMPQSGVNKLQVGRSVYDFYMKEWAGVDPDNGKPLWYADELDADDNPTGKRVTTSDYASADYYY
;
A
#
# COMPACT_ATOMS: atom_id res chain seq x y z
N MET A 1 -28.76 -10.89 -17.28
CA MET A 1 -27.70 -11.74 -16.69
C MET A 1 -27.80 -13.25 -16.94
N LYS A 2 -28.99 -13.83 -17.28
CA LYS A 2 -29.11 -15.30 -17.54
C LYS A 2 -28.69 -15.77 -18.94
N THR A 3 -28.48 -14.88 -19.89
CA THR A 3 -28.19 -15.24 -21.30
C THR A 3 -26.67 -15.37 -21.57
N ASN A 4 -25.82 -14.72 -20.79
CA ASN A 4 -24.38 -14.72 -21.02
C ASN A 4 -23.63 -15.92 -20.42
N LEU A 5 -24.26 -16.63 -19.48
CA LEU A 5 -23.67 -17.81 -18.84
C LEU A 5 -23.73 -19.05 -19.73
N ARG A 6 -24.66 -19.11 -20.66
CA ARG A 6 -24.80 -20.23 -21.63
C ARG A 6 -23.76 -20.19 -22.75
N LEU A 7 -23.30 -19.01 -23.13
CA LEU A 7 -22.22 -18.87 -24.14
C LEU A 7 -20.84 -19.29 -23.59
N LEU A 8 -20.60 -19.08 -22.29
CA LEU A 8 -19.35 -19.48 -21.64
C LEU A 8 -19.23 -21.00 -21.52
N PHE A 9 -20.33 -21.72 -21.25
CA PHE A 9 -20.33 -23.17 -21.15
C PHE A 9 -20.22 -23.86 -22.52
N THR A 10 -20.70 -23.23 -23.59
CA THR A 10 -20.57 -23.80 -24.95
C THR A 10 -19.13 -23.67 -25.50
N LEU A 11 -18.40 -22.62 -25.09
CA LEU A 11 -16.99 -22.43 -25.47
C LEU A 11 -16.05 -23.43 -24.75
N LEU A 12 -16.39 -23.84 -23.54
CA LEU A 12 -15.62 -24.84 -22.77
C LEU A 12 -15.78 -26.26 -23.32
N PHE A 13 -16.89 -26.56 -23.99
CA PHE A 13 -17.16 -27.91 -24.52
C PHE A 13 -16.48 -28.19 -25.90
N VAL A 14 -16.11 -27.13 -26.63
CA VAL A 14 -15.46 -27.26 -27.95
C VAL A 14 -13.94 -27.50 -27.85
N VAL A 15 -13.32 -27.21 -26.70
CA VAL A 15 -11.87 -27.39 -26.48
C VAL A 15 -11.50 -28.84 -26.09
N SER A 16 -12.47 -29.68 -25.74
CA SER A 16 -12.22 -31.02 -25.19
C SER A 16 -12.15 -32.18 -26.22
N VAL A 17 -12.19 -31.93 -27.56
CA VAL A 17 -12.31 -32.99 -28.57
C VAL A 17 -11.10 -33.11 -29.52
N VAL A 18 -9.99 -32.44 -29.28
CA VAL A 18 -8.78 -32.59 -30.16
C VAL A 18 -7.58 -33.08 -29.35
N ALA A 19 -7.62 -34.31 -28.93
CA ALA A 19 -6.38 -35.04 -28.56
C ALA A 19 -6.63 -36.55 -28.63
N LEU A 20 -6.23 -37.19 -29.71
CA LEU A 20 -5.83 -38.62 -29.72
C LEU A 20 -5.34 -39.01 -31.12
N ARG A 21 -4.04 -38.91 -31.34
CA ARG A 21 -3.31 -39.86 -32.18
C ARG A 21 -1.88 -39.94 -31.65
N ALA A 22 -1.60 -40.95 -30.84
CA ALA A 22 -0.26 -41.38 -30.48
C ALA A 22 0.17 -42.51 -31.41
N GLY A 23 1.26 -42.31 -32.13
CA GLY A 23 1.96 -43.37 -32.84
C GLY A 23 2.70 -44.28 -31.85
N THR A 24 2.64 -45.56 -32.02
CA THR A 24 3.35 -46.59 -31.22
C THR A 24 4.86 -46.51 -31.47
N MET A 25 5.59 -45.89 -30.52
CA MET A 25 7.04 -46.08 -30.35
C MET A 25 7.29 -47.27 -29.42
N ASN A 26 8.32 -48.07 -29.69
CA ASN A 26 8.76 -49.15 -28.78
C ASN A 26 9.33 -48.58 -27.50
N ASP A 27 8.48 -48.35 -26.50
CA ASP A 27 8.90 -47.90 -25.17
C ASP A 27 9.48 -49.08 -24.39
N ILE A 28 10.62 -48.84 -23.76
CA ILE A 28 11.23 -49.79 -22.81
C ILE A 28 11.03 -49.29 -21.40
N ARG A 29 10.87 -50.20 -20.47
CA ARG A 29 10.75 -49.85 -19.04
C ARG A 29 12.14 -49.65 -18.45
N VAL A 30 12.43 -48.42 -18.03
CA VAL A 30 13.68 -48.05 -17.35
C VAL A 30 13.43 -47.88 -15.87
N SER A 31 14.28 -48.48 -15.05
CA SER A 31 14.25 -48.34 -13.59
C SER A 31 15.64 -48.01 -13.05
N GLY A 32 15.72 -47.53 -11.83
CA GLY A 32 16.99 -47.21 -11.19
C GLY A 32 16.81 -46.55 -9.82
N THR A 33 17.92 -46.26 -9.19
CA THR A 33 17.95 -45.53 -7.91
C THR A 33 18.66 -44.20 -8.11
N VAL A 34 18.08 -43.14 -7.53
CA VAL A 34 18.73 -41.83 -7.48
C VAL A 34 19.23 -41.59 -6.05
N VAL A 35 20.51 -41.25 -5.94
CA VAL A 35 21.18 -40.96 -4.65
C VAL A 35 21.79 -39.59 -4.67
N SER A 36 22.02 -39.02 -3.47
CA SER A 36 22.86 -37.83 -3.28
C SER A 36 23.72 -38.04 -2.05
N GLU A 37 25.04 -37.84 -2.19
CA GLU A 37 26.04 -38.09 -1.15
C GLU A 37 25.99 -39.54 -0.57
N GLY A 38 25.57 -40.49 -1.38
CA GLY A 38 25.43 -41.89 -1.03
C GLY A 38 24.06 -42.33 -0.47
N ASP A 39 23.20 -41.38 -0.07
CA ASP A 39 21.86 -41.67 0.43
C ASP A 39 20.78 -41.69 -0.65
N PRO A 40 19.79 -42.61 -0.59
CA PRO A 40 18.65 -42.61 -1.48
C PRO A 40 17.86 -41.31 -1.45
N LEU A 41 17.57 -40.69 -2.59
CA LEU A 41 16.93 -39.41 -2.70
C LEU A 41 15.45 -39.54 -3.13
N PRO A 42 14.47 -39.37 -2.20
CA PRO A 42 13.05 -39.40 -2.54
C PRO A 42 12.58 -38.10 -3.20
N GLY A 43 11.57 -38.19 -4.05
CA GLY A 43 10.92 -37.01 -4.66
C GLY A 43 11.68 -36.38 -5.83
N VAL A 44 12.71 -37.03 -6.36
CA VAL A 44 13.40 -36.58 -7.59
C VAL A 44 12.45 -36.66 -8.77
N SER A 45 12.30 -35.61 -9.52
CA SER A 45 11.57 -35.58 -10.75
C SER A 45 12.39 -36.26 -11.87
N VAL A 46 11.86 -37.29 -12.47
CA VAL A 46 12.44 -38.03 -13.58
C VAL A 46 11.57 -37.84 -14.80
N LEU A 47 12.01 -37.04 -15.78
CA LEU A 47 11.24 -36.68 -16.98
C LEU A 47 11.89 -37.22 -18.25
N VAL A 48 11.08 -37.66 -19.18
CA VAL A 48 11.55 -37.97 -20.53
C VAL A 48 11.68 -36.66 -21.31
N LYS A 49 12.91 -36.31 -21.68
CA LYS A 49 13.24 -35.02 -22.33
C LYS A 49 12.39 -34.82 -23.60
N GLY A 50 11.75 -33.62 -23.67
CA GLY A 50 10.91 -33.24 -24.80
C GLY A 50 9.50 -33.85 -24.80
N THR A 51 9.09 -34.55 -23.71
CA THR A 51 7.74 -35.12 -23.57
C THR A 51 7.10 -34.63 -22.25
N GLY A 52 5.81 -34.91 -22.04
CA GLY A 52 5.13 -34.70 -20.73
C GLY A 52 5.17 -35.97 -19.85
N VAL A 53 5.92 -36.98 -20.20
CA VAL A 53 5.99 -38.25 -19.47
C VAL A 53 7.05 -38.15 -18.39
N GLY A 54 6.67 -38.35 -17.13
CA GLY A 54 7.55 -38.29 -15.99
C GLY A 54 7.09 -39.15 -14.82
N THR A 55 8.00 -39.39 -13.90
CA THR A 55 7.74 -40.03 -12.61
C THR A 55 8.54 -39.33 -11.50
N ILE A 56 8.29 -39.69 -10.26
CA ILE A 56 9.09 -39.25 -9.12
C ILE A 56 9.69 -40.44 -8.38
N THR A 57 10.85 -40.26 -7.76
CA THR A 57 11.47 -41.34 -6.96
C THR A 57 10.67 -41.58 -5.69
N GLY A 58 10.53 -42.85 -5.31
CA GLY A 58 9.95 -43.27 -4.02
C GLY A 58 10.83 -42.93 -2.81
N ILE A 59 10.37 -43.29 -1.62
CA ILE A 59 11.09 -43.05 -0.35
C ILE A 59 12.44 -43.79 -0.28
N ASP A 60 12.62 -44.82 -1.12
CA ASP A 60 13.84 -45.60 -1.28
C ASP A 60 14.72 -45.11 -2.45
N GLY A 61 14.43 -43.90 -2.97
CA GLY A 61 15.15 -43.34 -4.11
C GLY A 61 14.91 -44.01 -5.44
N LYS A 62 14.05 -45.04 -5.52
CA LYS A 62 13.82 -45.81 -6.75
C LYS A 62 12.77 -45.15 -7.64
N TYR A 63 12.96 -45.31 -8.95
CA TYR A 63 12.00 -44.88 -9.95
C TYR A 63 11.80 -45.98 -11.03
N SER A 64 10.69 -45.89 -11.76
CA SER A 64 10.41 -46.70 -12.90
C SER A 64 9.56 -45.93 -13.90
N ILE A 65 9.97 -45.84 -15.14
CA ILE A 65 9.33 -45.05 -16.19
C ILE A 65 9.44 -45.75 -17.55
N ASN A 66 8.41 -45.61 -18.37
CA ASN A 66 8.44 -46.10 -19.76
C ASN A 66 9.00 -44.96 -20.65
N VAL A 67 9.99 -45.30 -21.47
CA VAL A 67 10.77 -44.35 -22.26
C VAL A 67 11.09 -44.94 -23.64
N PRO A 68 11.07 -44.15 -24.72
CA PRO A 68 11.63 -44.60 -26.02
C PRO A 68 13.09 -45.05 -25.85
N SER A 69 13.46 -46.11 -26.54
CA SER A 69 14.81 -46.73 -26.43
C SER A 69 15.96 -45.76 -26.74
N ASP A 70 15.70 -44.71 -27.53
CA ASP A 70 16.62 -43.62 -27.88
C ASP A 70 16.40 -42.34 -27.06
N GLY A 71 15.45 -42.36 -26.12
CA GLY A 71 15.09 -41.24 -25.27
C GLY A 71 16.18 -40.80 -24.31
N THR A 72 16.00 -39.60 -23.71
CA THR A 72 16.88 -39.08 -22.68
C THR A 72 16.05 -38.82 -21.41
N LEU A 73 16.50 -39.32 -20.27
CA LEU A 73 15.90 -38.97 -18.95
C LEU A 73 16.60 -37.78 -18.37
N VAL A 74 15.81 -36.86 -17.80
CA VAL A 74 16.27 -35.71 -17.05
C VAL A 74 15.90 -35.90 -15.58
N PHE A 75 16.90 -35.93 -14.73
CA PHE A 75 16.75 -36.06 -13.29
C PHE A 75 16.94 -34.68 -12.65
N SER A 76 15.95 -34.20 -11.93
CA SER A 76 16.00 -32.88 -11.26
C SER A 76 15.43 -32.94 -9.86
N PHE A 77 16.10 -32.24 -8.94
CA PHE A 77 15.66 -32.06 -7.57
C PHE A 77 16.07 -30.67 -7.07
N ILE A 78 15.28 -30.08 -6.19
CA ILE A 78 15.53 -28.73 -5.69
C ILE A 78 16.85 -28.69 -4.90
N GLY A 79 17.78 -27.85 -5.33
CA GLY A 79 19.10 -27.71 -4.69
C GLY A 79 20.17 -28.65 -5.22
N LEU A 80 19.87 -29.52 -6.19
CA LEU A 80 20.82 -30.42 -6.81
C LEU A 80 20.94 -30.13 -8.31
N LYS A 81 22.12 -30.38 -8.87
CA LYS A 81 22.40 -30.20 -10.30
C LYS A 81 21.60 -31.20 -11.12
N SER A 82 20.78 -30.73 -12.03
CA SER A 82 20.06 -31.61 -12.97
C SER A 82 21.01 -32.36 -13.86
N VAL A 83 20.75 -33.67 -14.04
CA VAL A 83 21.58 -34.59 -14.84
C VAL A 83 20.74 -35.21 -15.94
N GLU A 84 21.30 -35.28 -17.13
CA GLU A 84 20.66 -35.93 -18.30
C GLU A 84 21.36 -37.24 -18.59
N HIS A 85 20.59 -38.31 -18.78
CA HIS A 85 21.08 -39.61 -19.19
C HIS A 85 20.35 -40.12 -20.45
N LYS A 86 21.07 -40.38 -21.51
CA LYS A 86 20.52 -41.12 -22.69
C LYS A 86 20.22 -42.56 -22.28
N VAL A 87 19.05 -43.05 -22.61
CA VAL A 87 18.60 -44.38 -22.30
C VAL A 87 19.44 -45.43 -23.05
N GLY A 88 19.58 -45.26 -24.37
CA GLY A 88 20.47 -46.13 -25.21
C GLY A 88 20.20 -47.60 -25.02
N GLY A 89 18.90 -47.99 -24.92
CA GLY A 89 18.47 -49.37 -24.73
C GLY A 89 18.71 -49.98 -23.33
N ARG A 90 19.20 -49.21 -22.36
CA ARG A 90 19.42 -49.69 -20.97
C ARG A 90 18.12 -49.75 -20.20
N SER A 91 17.89 -50.85 -19.47
CA SER A 91 16.73 -51.01 -18.57
C SER A 91 16.96 -50.57 -17.15
N VAL A 92 18.24 -50.30 -16.76
CA VAL A 92 18.62 -49.81 -15.43
C VAL A 92 19.55 -48.61 -15.58
N ILE A 93 19.20 -47.49 -14.95
CA ILE A 93 20.02 -46.27 -14.91
C ILE A 93 20.00 -45.75 -13.48
N ASN A 94 21.12 -45.87 -12.77
CA ASN A 94 21.32 -45.27 -11.45
C ASN A 94 21.99 -43.92 -11.62
N VAL A 95 21.59 -42.94 -10.81
CA VAL A 95 22.03 -41.53 -10.92
C VAL A 95 22.41 -41.00 -9.56
N GLU A 96 23.56 -40.36 -9.50
CA GLU A 96 23.97 -39.56 -8.34
C GLU A 96 23.79 -38.08 -8.68
N LEU A 97 22.96 -37.41 -7.88
CA LEU A 97 22.77 -35.97 -7.96
C LEU A 97 23.67 -35.29 -6.94
N VAL A 98 24.55 -34.43 -7.42
CA VAL A 98 25.44 -33.64 -6.58
C VAL A 98 24.79 -32.30 -6.22
N PRO A 99 25.05 -31.75 -5.03
CA PRO A 99 24.59 -30.41 -4.70
C PRO A 99 24.96 -29.40 -5.78
N ASP A 100 23.99 -28.62 -6.23
CA ASP A 100 24.26 -27.53 -7.16
C ASP A 100 24.97 -26.42 -6.37
N SER A 101 26.30 -26.50 -6.30
CA SER A 101 27.15 -25.47 -5.69
C SER A 101 27.17 -24.14 -6.50
N LYS A 102 26.54 -24.11 -7.65
CA LYS A 102 26.15 -22.86 -8.24
C LYS A 102 25.03 -22.30 -7.36
N GLN A 103 25.40 -21.38 -6.47
CA GLN A 103 24.50 -20.35 -5.97
C GLN A 103 23.49 -20.07 -7.07
N LEU A 104 22.18 -20.31 -6.81
CA LEU A 104 21.14 -19.67 -7.62
C LEU A 104 21.50 -18.20 -7.63
N GLU A 105 22.13 -17.75 -8.72
CA GLU A 105 22.56 -16.37 -8.88
C GLU A 105 21.29 -15.57 -8.89
N GLU A 106 20.93 -15.03 -7.72
CA GLU A 106 19.74 -14.21 -7.57
C GLU A 106 19.93 -12.98 -8.48
N VAL A 107 19.19 -13.00 -9.59
CA VAL A 107 19.19 -11.92 -10.57
C VAL A 107 18.12 -10.93 -10.15
N MET A 108 18.49 -9.69 -9.98
CA MET A 108 17.58 -8.59 -9.68
C MET A 108 17.39 -7.71 -10.92
N VAL A 109 16.17 -7.27 -11.14
CA VAL A 109 15.90 -6.22 -12.13
C VAL A 109 16.22 -4.89 -11.47
N VAL A 110 17.15 -4.14 -12.05
CA VAL A 110 17.59 -2.83 -11.58
C VAL A 110 17.56 -1.85 -12.74
N ALA A 111 16.74 -0.83 -12.62
CA ALA A 111 16.55 0.19 -13.64
C ALA A 111 16.34 -0.43 -15.05
N TYR A 112 17.19 -0.10 -15.99
CA TYR A 112 17.09 -0.55 -17.39
C TYR A 112 17.89 -1.83 -17.68
N ALA A 113 18.40 -2.52 -16.64
CA ALA A 113 19.25 -3.69 -16.75
C ALA A 113 18.89 -4.75 -15.69
N THR A 114 19.46 -5.96 -15.86
CA THR A 114 19.46 -6.98 -14.81
C THR A 114 20.86 -7.08 -14.23
N ALA A 115 20.95 -7.17 -12.91
CA ALA A 115 22.21 -7.35 -12.21
C ALA A 115 22.17 -8.58 -11.31
N LYS A 116 23.29 -9.23 -11.14
CA LYS A 116 23.44 -10.29 -10.14
C LYS A 116 23.56 -9.64 -8.76
N LYS A 117 22.91 -10.18 -7.75
CA LYS A 117 22.87 -9.60 -6.39
C LYS A 117 24.25 -9.25 -5.84
N TYR A 118 25.23 -10.11 -6.04
CA TYR A 118 26.59 -9.90 -5.56
C TYR A 118 27.36 -8.79 -6.30
N SER A 119 27.01 -8.50 -7.56
CA SER A 119 27.64 -7.44 -8.36
C SER A 119 26.96 -6.08 -8.18
N PHE A 120 25.85 -6.06 -7.45
CA PHE A 120 25.08 -4.86 -7.24
C PHE A 120 25.66 -4.05 -6.08
N THR A 121 26.03 -2.80 -6.34
CA THR A 121 26.74 -1.93 -5.41
C THR A 121 25.80 -1.15 -4.46
N GLY A 122 24.51 -1.17 -4.73
CA GLY A 122 23.48 -0.47 -3.95
C GLY A 122 22.75 -1.37 -2.94
N ALA A 123 21.82 -0.76 -2.19
CA ALA A 123 20.92 -1.44 -1.27
C ALA A 123 19.59 -1.76 -1.95
N ALA A 124 19.30 -3.05 -2.14
CA ALA A 124 18.05 -3.51 -2.71
C ALA A 124 17.55 -4.78 -2.00
N SER A 125 16.23 -4.95 -1.97
CA SER A 125 15.57 -6.16 -1.46
C SER A 125 14.55 -6.64 -2.47
N THR A 126 14.49 -7.94 -2.72
CA THR A 126 13.55 -8.56 -3.67
C THR A 126 12.60 -9.50 -2.94
N VAL A 127 11.30 -9.39 -3.23
CA VAL A 127 10.25 -10.31 -2.79
C VAL A 127 9.73 -11.05 -4.03
N LYS A 128 9.63 -12.37 -3.96
CA LYS A 128 9.13 -13.19 -5.06
C LYS A 128 7.61 -13.06 -5.19
N GLY A 129 7.09 -13.12 -6.42
CA GLY A 129 5.67 -13.03 -6.70
C GLY A 129 4.84 -14.10 -5.99
N ASP A 130 5.35 -15.32 -5.88
CA ASP A 130 4.66 -16.41 -5.19
C ASP A 130 4.50 -16.15 -3.67
N GLU A 131 5.42 -15.40 -3.04
CA GLU A 131 5.30 -14.99 -1.65
C GLU A 131 4.22 -13.90 -1.49
N ILE A 132 4.14 -12.99 -2.44
CA ILE A 132 3.10 -11.94 -2.51
C ILE A 132 1.72 -12.56 -2.70
N ALA A 133 1.60 -13.49 -3.64
CA ALA A 133 0.33 -14.16 -3.97
C ALA A 133 -0.24 -14.99 -2.80
N LYS A 134 0.62 -15.52 -1.90
CA LYS A 134 0.19 -16.26 -0.69
C LYS A 134 -0.49 -15.39 0.36
N LEU A 135 -0.23 -14.09 0.39
CA LEU A 135 -0.78 -13.19 1.41
C LEU A 135 -2.28 -12.91 1.24
N GLN A 136 -2.86 -13.29 0.08
CA GLN A 136 -4.30 -13.18 -0.20
C GLN A 136 -4.88 -11.79 0.09
N THR A 137 -4.12 -10.74 -0.19
CA THR A 137 -4.54 -9.35 -0.02
C THR A 137 -5.12 -8.79 -1.32
N SER A 138 -6.11 -7.88 -1.22
CA SER A 138 -6.63 -7.13 -2.37
C SER A 138 -5.68 -6.04 -2.85
N SER A 139 -4.68 -5.68 -2.03
CA SER A 139 -3.73 -4.59 -2.30
C SER A 139 -2.30 -5.10 -2.36
N VAL A 140 -1.63 -4.90 -3.51
CA VAL A 140 -0.21 -5.21 -3.71
C VAL A 140 0.69 -4.39 -2.77
N SER A 141 0.31 -3.15 -2.45
CA SER A 141 1.08 -2.30 -1.53
C SER A 141 1.07 -2.83 -0.08
N ARG A 142 -0.04 -3.45 0.36
CA ARG A 142 -0.13 -4.12 1.67
C ARG A 142 0.72 -5.39 1.74
N ALA A 143 0.90 -6.07 0.62
CA ALA A 143 1.74 -7.27 0.57
C ALA A 143 3.22 -7.00 0.88
N LEU A 144 3.64 -5.74 0.89
CA LEU A 144 5.00 -5.33 1.29
C LEU A 144 5.15 -5.08 2.80
N GLU A 145 4.05 -5.06 3.55
CA GLU A 145 4.07 -4.85 5.00
C GLU A 145 4.82 -5.97 5.71
N GLY A 146 5.84 -5.62 6.49
CA GLY A 146 6.66 -6.57 7.23
C GLY A 146 7.58 -7.47 6.39
N THR A 147 7.56 -7.37 5.04
CA THR A 147 8.34 -8.26 4.16
C THR A 147 9.72 -7.70 3.80
N VAL A 148 9.91 -6.38 3.82
CA VAL A 148 11.14 -5.71 3.39
C VAL A 148 11.69 -4.82 4.49
N ALA A 149 12.94 -5.05 4.91
CA ALA A 149 13.64 -4.15 5.83
C ALA A 149 13.80 -2.76 5.22
N GLY A 150 13.62 -1.69 6.02
CA GLY A 150 13.70 -0.30 5.58
C GLY A 150 12.43 0.23 4.93
N LEU A 151 11.40 -0.61 4.72
CA LEU A 151 10.12 -0.23 4.18
C LEU A 151 9.05 -0.22 5.28
N GLN A 152 8.34 0.87 5.41
CA GLN A 152 7.14 0.99 6.23
C GLN A 152 5.93 1.07 5.31
N ALA A 153 5.00 0.14 5.47
CA ALA A 153 3.68 0.20 4.87
C ALA A 153 2.66 0.44 5.99
N SER A 154 1.84 1.44 5.85
CA SER A 154 0.80 1.79 6.81
C SER A 154 -0.53 1.92 6.10
N ALA A 155 -1.47 1.06 6.44
CA ALA A 155 -2.83 1.16 5.94
C ALA A 155 -3.66 2.06 6.86
N ALA A 156 -4.22 3.13 6.32
CA ALA A 156 -5.07 4.05 7.09
C ALA A 156 -6.39 3.38 7.53
N SER A 157 -6.84 2.36 6.80
CA SER A 157 -8.08 1.63 7.11
C SER A 157 -8.00 0.17 6.67
N GLY A 158 -8.93 -0.67 7.17
CA GLY A 158 -9.16 -2.04 6.70
C GLY A 158 -9.99 -2.15 5.42
N GLN A 159 -10.39 -1.03 4.81
CA GLN A 159 -11.22 -0.98 3.61
C GLN A 159 -10.60 -1.77 2.46
N PRO A 160 -11.30 -2.77 1.87
CA PRO A 160 -10.82 -3.48 0.70
C PRO A 160 -10.53 -2.54 -0.48
N GLY A 161 -9.45 -2.81 -1.23
CA GLY A 161 -9.06 -2.01 -2.39
C GLY A 161 -8.32 -0.69 -2.06
N THR A 162 -8.10 -0.35 -0.77
CA THR A 162 -7.26 0.80 -0.39
C THR A 162 -5.78 0.46 -0.39
N ASP A 163 -4.97 1.39 -0.93
CA ASP A 163 -3.52 1.31 -0.90
C ASP A 163 -2.94 1.59 0.49
N ALA A 164 -1.85 0.91 0.83
CA ALA A 164 -1.02 1.31 1.97
C ALA A 164 -0.14 2.50 1.60
N THR A 165 0.04 3.41 2.55
CA THR A 165 1.06 4.46 2.45
C THR A 165 2.42 3.83 2.68
N ILE A 166 3.28 3.87 1.65
CA ILE A 166 4.62 3.31 1.72
C ILE A 166 5.66 4.41 1.91
N ARG A 167 6.60 4.17 2.80
CA ARG A 167 7.79 5.00 3.02
C ARG A 167 9.02 4.12 3.09
N ILE A 168 10.10 4.55 2.42
CA ILE A 168 11.38 3.86 2.42
C ILE A 168 12.39 4.70 3.17
N ARG A 169 12.97 4.14 4.27
CA ARG A 169 13.97 4.80 5.12
C ARG A 169 13.50 6.14 5.70
N GLY A 170 12.21 6.22 6.03
CA GLY A 170 11.60 7.37 6.70
C GLY A 170 11.10 8.46 5.75
N ILE A 171 10.76 9.63 6.32
CA ILE A 171 10.24 10.80 5.59
C ILE A 171 11.36 11.47 4.81
N GLY A 172 11.09 11.79 3.54
CA GLY A 172 12.01 12.49 2.64
C GLY A 172 11.84 14.00 2.60
N SER A 173 10.63 14.49 2.84
CA SER A 173 10.29 15.91 2.79
C SER A 173 9.17 16.23 3.79
N ILE A 174 9.03 17.52 4.18
CA ILE A 174 7.97 17.97 5.09
C ILE A 174 6.68 18.22 4.31
N ASN A 175 6.72 19.00 3.23
CA ASN A 175 5.55 19.37 2.43
C ASN A 175 5.49 18.65 1.07
N ALA A 176 6.65 18.25 0.50
CA ALA A 176 6.68 17.51 -0.74
C ALA A 176 6.41 16.01 -0.51
N SER A 177 6.06 15.30 -1.58
CA SER A 177 5.77 13.87 -1.50
C SER A 177 6.95 13.06 -0.95
N SER A 178 6.66 12.11 -0.05
CA SER A 178 7.59 11.10 0.46
C SER A 178 7.27 9.69 -0.05
N ALA A 179 6.34 9.55 -1.01
CA ALA A 179 5.99 8.27 -1.62
C ALA A 179 7.10 7.76 -2.55
N PRO A 180 7.37 6.45 -2.60
CA PRO A 180 8.29 5.86 -3.55
C PRO A 180 7.73 5.91 -4.97
N LEU A 181 8.62 5.83 -5.96
CA LEU A 181 8.24 5.64 -7.35
C LEU A 181 7.90 4.16 -7.60
N TYR A 182 6.77 3.90 -8.22
CA TYR A 182 6.48 2.57 -8.77
C TYR A 182 6.95 2.48 -10.21
N VAL A 183 7.56 1.34 -10.53
CA VAL A 183 8.07 1.01 -11.86
C VAL A 183 7.52 -0.35 -12.24
N VAL A 184 6.83 -0.47 -13.37
CA VAL A 184 6.28 -1.74 -13.87
C VAL A 184 6.98 -2.11 -15.16
N ASP A 185 7.60 -3.29 -15.20
CA ASP A 185 8.36 -3.79 -16.35
C ASP A 185 9.42 -2.80 -16.88
N GLY A 186 10.09 -2.10 -15.95
CA GLY A 186 11.20 -1.18 -16.21
C GLY A 186 10.80 0.25 -16.54
N VAL A 187 9.51 0.61 -16.46
CA VAL A 187 9.00 1.96 -16.77
C VAL A 187 8.22 2.53 -15.60
N PRO A 188 8.38 3.83 -15.26
CA PRO A 188 7.54 4.51 -14.29
C PRO A 188 6.05 4.29 -14.58
N TYR A 189 5.29 4.06 -13.51
CA TYR A 189 3.88 3.71 -13.54
C TYR A 189 3.06 4.70 -12.73
N ASP A 190 2.10 5.34 -13.37
CA ASP A 190 1.23 6.35 -12.76
C ASP A 190 -0.13 5.78 -12.33
N GLY A 191 -0.37 4.49 -12.61
CA GLY A 191 -1.58 3.78 -12.20
C GLY A 191 -1.57 3.36 -10.72
N SER A 192 -2.68 2.78 -10.30
CA SER A 192 -2.79 2.20 -8.97
C SER A 192 -2.17 0.81 -8.92
N VAL A 193 -1.29 0.56 -7.97
CA VAL A 193 -0.72 -0.79 -7.79
C VAL A 193 -1.78 -1.83 -7.46
N ASN A 194 -2.95 -1.42 -6.95
CA ASN A 194 -4.09 -2.31 -6.71
C ASN A 194 -4.79 -2.76 -7.99
N SER A 195 -4.55 -2.09 -9.14
CA SER A 195 -5.02 -2.55 -10.45
C SER A 195 -4.22 -3.74 -10.98
N ILE A 196 -3.03 -3.99 -10.39
CA ILE A 196 -2.19 -5.13 -10.76
C ILE A 196 -2.65 -6.37 -9.99
N ASN A 197 -2.87 -7.48 -10.70
CA ASN A 197 -3.14 -8.74 -10.03
C ASN A 197 -1.87 -9.30 -9.38
N PRO A 198 -1.84 -9.59 -8.06
CA PRO A 198 -0.71 -10.24 -7.40
C PRO A 198 -0.22 -11.51 -8.09
N GLU A 199 -1.12 -12.27 -8.72
CA GLU A 199 -0.80 -13.48 -9.49
C GLU A 199 0.01 -13.22 -10.78
N ASP A 200 -0.05 -11.99 -11.32
CA ASP A 200 0.72 -11.59 -12.51
C ASP A 200 2.14 -11.13 -12.15
N ILE A 201 2.47 -11.00 -10.87
CA ILE A 201 3.77 -10.52 -10.41
C ILE A 201 4.77 -11.68 -10.39
N ALA A 202 5.93 -11.50 -11.01
CA ALA A 202 7.07 -12.40 -10.92
C ALA A 202 7.95 -12.06 -9.71
N SER A 203 8.20 -10.75 -9.49
CA SER A 203 8.97 -10.25 -8.35
C SER A 203 8.71 -8.77 -8.10
N MET A 204 8.95 -8.33 -6.86
CA MET A 204 9.02 -6.91 -6.49
C MET A 204 10.40 -6.61 -5.91
N THR A 205 11.09 -5.62 -6.46
CA THR A 205 12.41 -5.19 -5.99
C THR A 205 12.30 -3.78 -5.44
N VAL A 206 12.71 -3.58 -4.19
CA VAL A 206 12.73 -2.28 -3.51
C VAL A 206 14.14 -1.73 -3.53
N LEU A 207 14.34 -0.61 -4.22
CA LEU A 207 15.60 0.13 -4.29
C LEU A 207 15.60 1.21 -3.21
N LYS A 208 16.60 1.18 -2.31
CA LYS A 208 16.56 1.96 -1.07
C LYS A 208 17.59 3.08 -0.98
N ASP A 209 18.57 3.11 -1.90
CA ASP A 209 19.66 4.08 -1.87
C ASP A 209 19.89 4.79 -3.23
N ALA A 210 20.82 5.73 -3.26
CA ALA A 210 21.08 6.50 -4.47
C ALA A 210 21.72 5.67 -5.59
N ALA A 211 22.63 4.73 -5.29
CA ALA A 211 23.28 3.93 -6.32
C ALA A 211 22.29 3.04 -7.07
N SER A 212 21.26 2.56 -6.36
CA SER A 212 20.20 1.73 -6.92
C SER A 212 19.15 2.53 -7.69
N ALA A 213 18.81 3.74 -7.24
CA ALA A 213 17.66 4.50 -7.73
C ALA A 213 18.01 5.70 -8.62
N ALA A 214 19.31 6.06 -8.76
CA ALA A 214 19.74 7.27 -9.46
C ALA A 214 19.33 7.34 -10.94
N LEU A 215 19.23 6.20 -11.62
CA LEU A 215 18.78 6.15 -13.02
C LEU A 215 17.31 6.56 -13.20
N TYR A 216 16.50 6.50 -12.15
CA TYR A 216 15.11 7.01 -12.15
C TYR A 216 15.06 8.52 -11.82
N GLY A 217 16.22 9.14 -11.56
CA GLY A 217 16.38 10.57 -11.38
C GLY A 217 15.58 11.15 -10.23
N SER A 218 14.95 12.28 -10.50
CA SER A 218 14.15 13.03 -9.55
C SER A 218 12.96 12.27 -8.96
N ARG A 219 12.37 11.36 -9.73
CA ARG A 219 11.24 10.57 -9.25
C ARG A 219 11.67 9.44 -8.29
N GLY A 220 12.96 9.05 -8.29
CA GLY A 220 13.51 8.00 -7.43
C GLY A 220 13.99 8.46 -6.04
N ALA A 221 13.84 9.74 -5.69
CA ALA A 221 14.41 10.31 -4.45
C ALA A 221 13.89 9.66 -3.15
N ASN A 222 12.67 9.16 -3.15
CA ASN A 222 12.04 8.48 -2.01
C ASN A 222 12.17 6.95 -2.06
N GLY A 223 13.06 6.44 -2.93
CA GLY A 223 13.20 5.03 -3.27
C GLY A 223 12.29 4.61 -4.42
N VAL A 224 12.54 3.40 -4.93
CA VAL A 224 11.83 2.86 -6.10
C VAL A 224 11.36 1.45 -5.81
N ILE A 225 10.13 1.14 -6.18
CA ILE A 225 9.56 -0.21 -6.12
C ILE A 225 9.36 -0.70 -7.54
N ILE A 226 10.19 -1.65 -7.96
CA ILE A 226 10.12 -2.26 -9.29
C ILE A 226 9.25 -3.50 -9.21
N ILE A 227 8.19 -3.53 -9.99
CA ILE A 227 7.29 -4.66 -10.16
C ILE A 227 7.62 -5.29 -11.51
N THR A 228 8.11 -6.52 -11.49
CA THR A 228 8.34 -7.31 -12.70
C THR A 228 7.17 -8.28 -12.86
N THR A 229 6.52 -8.26 -14.02
CA THR A 229 5.38 -9.14 -14.30
C THR A 229 5.83 -10.44 -14.93
N LYS A 230 5.00 -11.49 -14.79
CA LYS A 230 5.24 -12.81 -15.38
C LYS A 230 5.30 -12.71 -16.91
N GLN A 231 6.22 -13.45 -17.50
CA GLN A 231 6.44 -13.53 -18.95
C GLN A 231 6.47 -15.00 -19.38
N GLY A 232 6.28 -15.25 -20.68
CA GLY A 232 6.52 -16.57 -21.25
C GLY A 232 7.99 -16.96 -21.19
N GLN A 233 8.27 -18.25 -21.11
CA GLN A 233 9.64 -18.76 -21.14
C GLN A 233 9.98 -19.25 -22.55
N SER A 234 11.23 -19.00 -22.97
CA SER A 234 11.73 -19.47 -24.25
C SER A 234 11.78 -21.00 -24.29
N ASP A 235 11.42 -21.59 -25.44
CA ASP A 235 11.46 -23.04 -25.71
C ASP A 235 10.69 -23.88 -24.66
N SER A 236 9.56 -23.32 -24.16
CA SER A 236 8.68 -23.94 -23.18
C SER A 236 7.35 -24.33 -23.75
N LYS A 237 6.81 -25.47 -23.27
CA LYS A 237 5.44 -25.88 -23.62
C LYS A 237 4.44 -24.88 -23.03
N THR A 238 3.30 -24.75 -23.68
CA THR A 238 2.18 -23.98 -23.15
C THR A 238 1.71 -24.57 -21.83
N THR A 239 1.70 -23.74 -20.81
CA THR A 239 1.18 -24.06 -19.48
C THR A 239 -0.09 -23.24 -19.22
N VAL A 240 -1.13 -23.91 -18.73
CA VAL A 240 -2.39 -23.28 -18.34
C VAL A 240 -2.56 -23.48 -16.84
N ASN A 241 -2.71 -22.38 -16.11
CA ASN A 241 -2.98 -22.42 -14.67
C ASN A 241 -4.35 -21.79 -14.41
N VAL A 242 -5.16 -22.47 -13.62
CA VAL A 242 -6.46 -22.02 -13.13
C VAL A 242 -6.40 -21.98 -11.61
N LYS A 243 -6.78 -20.87 -11.03
CA LYS A 243 -6.86 -20.68 -9.58
C LYS A 243 -8.29 -20.25 -9.19
N ALA A 244 -8.81 -20.86 -8.14
CA ALA A 244 -10.02 -20.40 -7.47
C ALA A 244 -9.73 -20.35 -5.97
N SER A 245 -10.05 -19.23 -5.33
CA SER A 245 -9.86 -19.02 -3.90
C SER A 245 -11.14 -18.44 -3.31
N PHE A 246 -11.59 -19.01 -2.20
CA PHE A 246 -12.75 -18.58 -1.45
C PHE A 246 -12.33 -18.41 0.01
N GLY A 247 -12.82 -17.37 0.65
CA GLY A 247 -12.48 -17.10 2.04
C GLY A 247 -13.47 -16.17 2.71
N GLY A 248 -13.29 -15.99 4.01
CA GLY A 248 -14.03 -15.02 4.80
C GLY A 248 -13.09 -14.29 5.75
N SER A 249 -13.42 -13.06 6.05
CA SER A 249 -12.70 -12.22 7.00
C SER A 249 -13.59 -11.81 8.15
N ASN A 250 -13.00 -11.66 9.33
CA ASN A 250 -13.65 -11.13 10.52
C ASN A 250 -12.67 -10.20 11.25
N ARG A 251 -13.07 -9.61 12.35
CA ARG A 251 -12.17 -8.78 13.16
C ARG A 251 -10.99 -9.60 13.68
N ALA A 252 -9.78 -9.15 13.41
CA ALA A 252 -8.55 -9.74 13.94
C ALA A 252 -8.30 -9.36 15.41
N VAL A 253 -8.68 -8.15 15.79
CA VAL A 253 -8.50 -7.63 17.15
C VAL A 253 -9.90 -7.35 17.72
N ARG A 254 -10.17 -7.89 18.90
CA ARG A 254 -11.41 -7.58 19.64
C ARG A 254 -11.41 -6.11 20.04
N ASP A 255 -12.60 -5.52 20.10
CA ASP A 255 -12.78 -4.22 20.70
C ASP A 255 -12.71 -4.32 22.24
N TYR A 256 -12.59 -3.18 22.90
CA TYR A 256 -12.63 -3.13 24.36
C TYR A 256 -13.97 -3.60 24.90
N ASP A 257 -13.95 -4.23 26.06
CA ASP A 257 -15.17 -4.57 26.79
C ASP A 257 -15.96 -3.30 27.10
N ARG A 258 -17.27 -3.36 26.86
CA ARG A 258 -18.18 -2.23 27.08
C ARG A 258 -18.92 -2.43 28.38
N ILE A 259 -19.16 -1.33 29.09
CA ILE A 259 -20.08 -1.32 30.19
C ILE A 259 -21.52 -1.52 29.63
N GLY A 260 -22.31 -2.32 30.34
CA GLY A 260 -23.72 -2.55 29.99
C GLY A 260 -24.59 -1.33 30.27
N THR A 261 -25.83 -1.39 29.79
CA THR A 261 -26.85 -0.36 30.03
C THR A 261 -26.99 -0.02 31.50
N ASP A 262 -27.05 -1.03 32.37
CA ASP A 262 -27.25 -0.91 33.82
C ASP A 262 -26.11 -0.11 34.45
N GLN A 263 -24.89 -0.53 34.22
CA GLN A 263 -23.70 0.15 34.74
C GLN A 263 -23.55 1.56 34.18
N TYR A 264 -23.92 1.79 32.91
CA TYR A 264 -23.90 3.11 32.31
C TYR A 264 -24.88 4.06 33.00
N PHE A 265 -26.09 3.59 33.32
CA PHE A 265 -27.11 4.39 34.02
C PHE A 265 -26.68 4.74 35.46
N GLU A 266 -26.07 3.80 36.20
CA GLU A 266 -25.53 4.06 37.54
C GLU A 266 -24.40 5.10 37.50
N LEU A 267 -23.41 4.95 36.59
CA LEU A 267 -22.31 5.87 36.44
C LEU A 267 -22.75 7.27 35.97
N TYR A 268 -23.73 7.33 35.07
CA TYR A 268 -24.25 8.63 34.61
C TYR A 268 -25.07 9.33 35.69
N TRP A 269 -25.78 8.55 36.51
CA TRP A 269 -26.45 9.08 37.71
C TRP A 269 -25.40 9.67 38.66
N GLU A 270 -24.30 9.00 38.90
CA GLU A 270 -23.23 9.50 39.77
C GLU A 270 -22.63 10.81 39.22
N ALA A 271 -22.42 10.89 37.91
CA ALA A 271 -21.96 12.09 37.25
C ALA A 271 -22.95 13.26 37.44
N LEU A 272 -24.25 13.01 37.27
CA LEU A 272 -25.29 14.01 37.49
C LEU A 272 -25.38 14.46 38.95
N ARG A 273 -25.36 13.51 39.91
CA ARG A 273 -25.31 13.81 41.34
C ARG A 273 -24.12 14.70 41.68
N ASN A 274 -22.94 14.36 41.19
CA ASN A 274 -21.71 15.14 41.45
C ASN A 274 -21.82 16.53 40.81
N GLN A 275 -22.33 16.62 39.58
CA GLN A 275 -22.57 17.92 38.94
C GLN A 275 -23.50 18.82 39.75
N TYR A 276 -24.63 18.27 40.25
CA TYR A 276 -25.56 19.02 41.08
C TYR A 276 -24.96 19.37 42.44
N ALA A 277 -24.22 18.48 43.07
CA ALA A 277 -23.58 18.71 44.38
C ALA A 277 -22.52 19.82 44.34
N LEU A 278 -21.89 20.13 43.18
CA LEU A 278 -21.00 21.26 43.00
C LEU A 278 -21.72 22.62 43.13
N ASP A 279 -23.01 22.66 42.87
CA ASP A 279 -23.84 23.85 43.08
C ASP A 279 -24.40 23.87 44.52
N THR A 280 -23.53 24.15 45.47
CA THR A 280 -23.84 24.14 46.90
C THR A 280 -24.87 25.22 47.33
N LYS A 281 -25.17 26.19 46.44
CA LYS A 281 -26.19 27.22 46.72
C LYS A 281 -27.62 26.63 46.53
N ASN A 282 -27.79 25.72 45.59
CA ASN A 282 -29.10 25.19 45.22
C ASN A 282 -29.35 23.76 45.71
N TYR A 283 -28.29 23.00 46.00
CA TYR A 283 -28.42 21.59 46.33
C TYR A 283 -27.60 21.17 47.54
N THR A 284 -28.20 20.37 48.43
CA THR A 284 -27.47 19.53 49.40
C THR A 284 -27.09 18.21 48.74
N PRO A 285 -26.15 17.42 49.31
CA PRO A 285 -25.85 16.09 48.75
C PRO A 285 -27.06 15.18 48.56
N GLN A 286 -28.04 15.28 49.48
CA GLN A 286 -29.26 14.48 49.40
C GLN A 286 -30.21 15.01 48.31
N THR A 287 -30.40 16.31 48.17
CA THR A 287 -31.28 16.87 47.12
C THR A 287 -30.63 16.74 45.73
N ALA A 288 -29.31 16.75 45.65
CA ALA A 288 -28.56 16.43 44.42
C ALA A 288 -28.81 14.99 43.94
N ALA A 289 -28.82 14.04 44.90
CA ALA A 289 -29.13 12.61 44.56
C ALA A 289 -30.57 12.43 44.05
N ILE A 290 -31.56 13.07 44.73
CA ILE A 290 -32.98 13.05 44.31
C ILE A 290 -33.11 13.67 42.90
N LYS A 291 -32.45 14.79 42.64
CA LYS A 291 -32.46 15.49 41.36
C LYS A 291 -31.86 14.63 40.27
N ALA A 292 -30.73 13.96 40.56
CA ALA A 292 -30.06 13.02 39.62
C ALA A 292 -30.97 11.87 39.21
N SER A 293 -31.63 11.20 40.20
CA SER A 293 -32.56 10.10 39.88
C SER A 293 -33.76 10.56 39.03
N LYS A 294 -34.27 11.77 39.32
CA LYS A 294 -35.41 12.34 38.57
C LYS A 294 -35.04 12.69 37.13
N ASP A 295 -33.84 13.28 36.93
CA ASP A 295 -33.45 13.81 35.62
C ASP A 295 -32.74 12.76 34.73
N LEU A 296 -32.28 11.64 35.28
CA LEU A 296 -31.44 10.64 34.60
C LEU A 296 -31.97 10.22 33.23
N VAL A 297 -33.20 9.70 33.17
CA VAL A 297 -33.81 9.23 31.95
C VAL A 297 -33.96 10.34 30.92
N GLY A 298 -34.43 11.50 31.32
CA GLY A 298 -34.57 12.68 30.44
C GLY A 298 -33.24 13.20 29.93
N LYS A 299 -32.19 13.12 30.74
CA LYS A 299 -30.81 13.52 30.31
C LYS A 299 -30.17 12.54 29.34
N LEU A 300 -30.45 11.23 29.47
CA LEU A 300 -29.93 10.22 28.57
C LEU A 300 -30.80 10.04 27.33
N MET A 301 -32.11 9.99 27.50
CA MET A 301 -33.05 9.61 26.44
C MET A 301 -33.76 10.82 25.80
N GLY A 302 -33.65 12.02 26.37
CA GLY A 302 -34.45 13.14 25.91
C GLY A 302 -35.94 12.85 26.06
N ALA A 303 -36.70 13.01 24.97
CA ALA A 303 -38.13 12.64 24.88
C ALA A 303 -38.35 11.20 24.39
N GLY A 304 -37.32 10.37 24.27
CA GLY A 304 -37.38 9.00 23.79
C GLY A 304 -37.90 8.02 24.83
N PRO A 305 -38.15 6.78 24.43
CA PRO A 305 -38.66 5.76 25.32
C PRO A 305 -37.64 5.35 26.38
N ASN A 306 -38.12 5.15 27.61
CA ASN A 306 -37.27 4.65 28.70
C ASN A 306 -36.93 3.17 28.49
N PRO A 307 -35.67 2.79 28.44
CA PRO A 307 -35.25 1.39 28.21
C PRO A 307 -35.72 0.45 29.34
N TYR A 308 -36.09 0.93 30.51
CA TYR A 308 -36.63 0.14 31.61
C TYR A 308 -38.17 0.13 31.65
N GLY A 309 -38.82 0.76 30.65
CA GLY A 309 -40.26 0.86 30.54
C GLY A 309 -40.93 1.79 31.56
N SER A 310 -42.25 1.90 31.49
CA SER A 310 -43.04 2.78 32.37
C SER A 310 -43.08 2.30 33.81
N LYS A 311 -42.79 1.01 34.08
CA LYS A 311 -42.73 0.44 35.44
C LYS A 311 -41.59 1.06 36.28
N TYR A 312 -40.50 1.46 35.65
CA TYR A 312 -39.33 2.06 36.31
C TYR A 312 -39.03 3.48 35.75
N PRO A 313 -39.88 4.48 36.10
CA PRO A 313 -39.65 5.84 35.58
C PRO A 313 -38.38 6.49 36.09
N GLN A 314 -37.86 6.00 37.21
CA GLN A 314 -36.55 6.35 37.79
C GLN A 314 -35.84 5.02 38.09
N PRO A 315 -35.13 4.47 37.09
CA PRO A 315 -34.54 3.14 37.21
C PRO A 315 -33.34 3.08 38.18
N VAL A 316 -32.73 4.23 38.49
CA VAL A 316 -31.67 4.34 39.50
C VAL A 316 -32.18 5.13 40.68
N GLY A 317 -32.09 4.52 41.87
CA GLY A 317 -32.49 5.10 43.14
C GLY A 317 -31.60 6.24 43.60
N THR A 318 -32.00 6.88 44.73
CA THR A 318 -31.18 7.97 45.32
C THR A 318 -29.90 7.48 45.97
N ASP A 319 -29.71 6.19 46.11
CA ASP A 319 -28.49 5.48 46.52
C ASP A 319 -27.52 5.25 45.38
N GLY A 320 -27.92 5.55 44.13
CA GLY A 320 -27.09 5.37 42.92
C GLY A 320 -27.12 3.93 42.39
N LYS A 321 -28.03 3.09 42.87
CA LYS A 321 -28.19 1.71 42.43
C LYS A 321 -29.47 1.52 41.64
N LEU A 322 -29.44 0.57 40.72
CA LEU A 322 -30.63 0.14 40.00
C LEU A 322 -31.69 -0.34 40.99
N ALA A 323 -32.94 0.01 40.72
CA ALA A 323 -34.07 -0.47 41.48
C ALA A 323 -34.23 -1.99 41.36
N ASP A 324 -34.63 -2.65 42.40
CA ASP A 324 -34.79 -4.10 42.44
C ASP A 324 -35.72 -4.59 41.31
N GLY A 325 -35.18 -5.52 40.51
CA GLY A 325 -35.89 -6.08 39.36
C GLY A 325 -35.98 -5.17 38.13
N ALA A 326 -35.29 -4.05 38.10
CA ALA A 326 -35.15 -3.21 36.90
C ALA A 326 -34.23 -3.92 35.91
N VAL A 327 -34.78 -4.31 34.77
CA VAL A 327 -34.05 -4.94 33.66
C VAL A 327 -34.38 -4.16 32.38
N PRO A 328 -33.37 -3.78 31.57
CA PRO A 328 -33.64 -3.09 30.31
C PRO A 328 -34.41 -3.97 29.36
N LEU A 329 -35.50 -3.43 28.78
CA LEU A 329 -36.39 -4.14 27.81
C LEU A 329 -35.68 -4.39 26.48
N TRP A 330 -34.59 -3.65 26.20
CA TRP A 330 -33.75 -3.85 25.03
C TRP A 330 -32.30 -3.43 25.32
N ASN A 331 -31.38 -4.04 24.58
CA ASN A 331 -29.97 -3.69 24.57
C ASN A 331 -29.42 -4.06 23.19
N PHE A 332 -29.22 -3.09 22.30
CA PHE A 332 -28.77 -3.31 20.92
C PHE A 332 -27.27 -3.35 20.81
N ASP A 333 -26.73 -4.27 20.05
CA ASP A 333 -25.33 -4.25 19.61
C ASP A 333 -25.22 -3.46 18.31
N TRP A 334 -24.87 -2.18 18.44
CA TRP A 334 -24.66 -1.31 17.30
C TRP A 334 -23.42 -1.70 16.49
N GLN A 335 -22.44 -2.34 17.12
CA GLN A 335 -21.23 -2.75 16.44
C GLN A 335 -21.51 -3.93 15.51
N ASP A 336 -22.21 -4.93 15.99
CA ASP A 336 -22.65 -6.09 15.18
C ASP A 336 -23.58 -5.64 14.03
N ALA A 337 -24.48 -4.68 14.29
CA ALA A 337 -25.40 -4.14 13.29
C ALA A 337 -24.69 -3.35 12.16
N MET A 338 -23.46 -2.92 12.38
CA MET A 338 -22.62 -2.21 11.40
C MET A 338 -21.58 -3.11 10.73
N GLU A 339 -21.63 -4.40 10.98
CA GLU A 339 -20.77 -5.40 10.34
C GLU A 339 -21.57 -6.28 9.37
N GLN A 340 -20.87 -6.82 8.39
CA GLN A 340 -21.42 -7.77 7.42
C GLN A 340 -20.49 -8.97 7.26
N GLN A 341 -21.01 -10.04 6.63
CA GLN A 341 -20.17 -11.17 6.25
C GLN A 341 -19.14 -10.73 5.18
N ALA A 342 -17.89 -10.71 5.56
CA ALA A 342 -16.78 -10.32 4.69
C ALA A 342 -16.31 -11.53 3.87
N LEU A 343 -16.98 -11.81 2.77
CA LEU A 343 -16.67 -12.91 1.86
C LEU A 343 -15.71 -12.45 0.76
N ARG A 344 -14.72 -13.28 0.45
CA ARG A 344 -13.77 -13.08 -0.62
C ARG A 344 -13.87 -14.20 -1.65
N THR A 345 -13.95 -13.85 -2.92
CA THR A 345 -13.88 -14.76 -4.07
C THR A 345 -12.83 -14.25 -5.04
N GLU A 346 -11.88 -15.10 -5.41
CA GLU A 346 -10.85 -14.79 -6.40
C GLU A 346 -10.76 -15.92 -7.43
N LEU A 347 -10.85 -15.55 -8.69
CA LEU A 347 -10.71 -16.47 -9.84
C LEU A 347 -9.60 -15.96 -10.74
N GLY A 348 -8.70 -16.85 -11.15
CA GLY A 348 -7.58 -16.53 -12.02
C GLY A 348 -7.37 -17.60 -13.09
N LEU A 349 -7.05 -17.14 -14.29
CA LEU A 349 -6.60 -17.96 -15.40
C LEU A 349 -5.32 -17.34 -15.94
N ASN A 350 -4.26 -18.12 -16.11
CA ASN A 350 -3.12 -17.68 -16.90
C ASN A 350 -2.64 -18.75 -17.86
N VAL A 351 -2.15 -18.30 -19.00
CA VAL A 351 -1.60 -19.13 -20.07
C VAL A 351 -0.23 -18.58 -20.43
N SER A 352 0.81 -19.38 -20.33
CA SER A 352 2.17 -18.98 -20.67
C SER A 352 2.87 -20.04 -21.50
N GLY A 353 3.78 -19.59 -22.35
CA GLY A 353 4.56 -20.49 -23.17
C GLY A 353 5.52 -19.75 -24.11
N GLY A 354 6.23 -20.49 -24.95
CA GLY A 354 7.09 -19.88 -25.96
C GLY A 354 7.86 -20.86 -26.78
N GLY A 355 8.06 -20.51 -28.04
CA GLY A 355 9.02 -21.17 -28.92
C GLY A 355 10.42 -20.53 -28.77
N LYS A 356 11.28 -20.85 -29.74
CA LYS A 356 12.66 -20.30 -29.78
C LYS A 356 12.70 -18.77 -30.00
N THR A 357 11.69 -18.25 -30.72
CA THR A 357 11.64 -16.84 -31.12
C THR A 357 10.55 -16.02 -30.44
N ASN A 358 9.47 -16.65 -30.00
CA ASN A 358 8.30 -15.96 -29.45
C ASN A 358 8.00 -16.46 -28.05
N GLN A 359 7.67 -15.55 -27.15
CA GLN A 359 7.27 -15.83 -25.78
C GLN A 359 5.97 -15.07 -25.51
N TYR A 360 5.06 -15.72 -24.79
CA TYR A 360 3.77 -15.11 -24.46
C TYR A 360 3.30 -15.48 -23.06
N TYR A 361 2.61 -14.52 -22.44
CA TYR A 361 1.88 -14.69 -21.19
C TYR A 361 0.56 -13.95 -21.34
N PHE A 362 -0.55 -14.63 -21.03
CA PHE A 362 -1.89 -14.05 -20.97
C PHE A 362 -2.49 -14.39 -19.63
N SER A 363 -3.19 -13.43 -19.01
CA SER A 363 -3.95 -13.69 -17.79
C SER A 363 -5.29 -12.97 -17.80
N ALA A 364 -6.25 -13.55 -17.08
CA ALA A 364 -7.53 -12.96 -16.74
C ALA A 364 -7.81 -13.24 -15.26
N GLY A 365 -8.24 -12.23 -14.52
CA GLY A 365 -8.51 -12.34 -13.09
C GLY A 365 -9.81 -11.62 -12.71
N TYR A 366 -10.52 -12.19 -11.74
CA TYR A 366 -11.67 -11.60 -11.08
C TYR A 366 -11.50 -11.69 -9.58
N LEU A 367 -11.74 -10.61 -8.87
CA LEU A 367 -11.72 -10.51 -7.42
C LEU A 367 -13.01 -9.82 -6.97
N ASN A 368 -13.69 -10.42 -5.99
CA ASN A 368 -14.73 -9.77 -5.18
C ASN A 368 -14.35 -9.94 -3.71
N ASP A 369 -14.09 -8.85 -3.03
CA ASP A 369 -13.60 -8.79 -1.65
C ASP A 369 -14.52 -7.87 -0.82
N LYS A 370 -15.44 -8.48 -0.04
CA LYS A 370 -16.33 -7.74 0.87
C LYS A 370 -15.57 -7.40 2.16
N GLY A 371 -15.69 -6.16 2.62
CA GLY A 371 -15.14 -5.74 3.90
C GLY A 371 -16.04 -6.11 5.07
N ILE A 372 -15.51 -6.07 6.28
CA ILE A 372 -16.28 -6.32 7.51
C ILE A 372 -17.28 -5.20 7.85
N ALA A 373 -16.98 -3.97 7.47
CA ALA A 373 -17.90 -2.85 7.65
C ALA A 373 -19.07 -2.95 6.66
N LEU A 374 -20.27 -2.66 7.12
CA LEU A 374 -21.48 -2.67 6.31
C LEU A 374 -21.32 -1.84 5.04
N GLU A 375 -21.77 -2.34 3.88
CA GLU A 375 -21.66 -1.74 2.54
C GLU A 375 -20.22 -1.49 2.06
N SER A 376 -19.20 -2.06 2.71
CA SER A 376 -17.82 -1.96 2.19
C SER A 376 -17.49 -3.14 1.29
N GLY A 377 -16.83 -2.87 0.16
CA GLY A 377 -16.43 -3.91 -0.78
C GLY A 377 -15.52 -3.41 -1.89
N TYR A 378 -14.88 -4.35 -2.57
CA TYR A 378 -14.02 -4.09 -3.71
C TYR A 378 -14.15 -5.21 -4.73
N GLU A 379 -14.45 -4.83 -5.96
CA GLU A 379 -14.46 -5.74 -7.11
C GLU A 379 -13.38 -5.33 -8.10
N ARG A 380 -12.70 -6.31 -8.69
CA ARG A 380 -11.72 -6.06 -9.75
C ARG A 380 -11.78 -7.14 -10.81
N PHE A 381 -11.82 -6.70 -12.05
CA PHE A 381 -11.58 -7.53 -13.24
C PHE A 381 -10.30 -7.05 -13.91
N ASN A 382 -9.38 -7.92 -14.25
CA ASN A 382 -8.14 -7.56 -14.92
C ASN A 382 -7.79 -8.55 -16.05
N LEU A 383 -7.15 -8.00 -17.07
CA LEU A 383 -6.56 -8.72 -18.21
C LEU A 383 -5.12 -8.27 -18.39
N ARG A 384 -4.24 -9.20 -18.74
CA ARG A 384 -2.86 -8.92 -19.12
C ARG A 384 -2.43 -9.75 -20.33
N SER A 385 -1.61 -9.14 -21.18
CA SER A 385 -0.97 -9.78 -22.33
C SER A 385 0.47 -9.30 -22.42
N ASN A 386 1.44 -10.20 -22.30
CA ASN A 386 2.86 -9.94 -22.48
C ASN A 386 3.37 -10.81 -23.62
N VAL A 387 3.80 -10.19 -24.70
CA VAL A 387 4.32 -10.89 -25.88
C VAL A 387 5.68 -10.30 -26.23
N THR A 388 6.68 -11.18 -26.40
CA THR A 388 8.02 -10.80 -26.86
C THR A 388 8.43 -11.68 -28.04
N SER A 389 9.03 -11.07 -29.04
CA SER A 389 9.46 -11.75 -30.26
C SER A 389 10.88 -11.36 -30.64
N GLN A 390 11.70 -12.35 -30.94
CA GLN A 390 12.96 -12.20 -31.67
C GLN A 390 12.65 -12.18 -33.17
N MET A 391 12.41 -11.01 -33.74
CA MET A 391 11.96 -10.79 -35.12
C MET A 391 13.03 -11.21 -36.13
N THR A 392 14.28 -10.84 -35.82
CA THR A 392 15.46 -11.20 -36.60
C THR A 392 16.62 -11.50 -35.63
N LYS A 393 17.79 -11.93 -36.16
CA LYS A 393 18.97 -12.17 -35.29
C LYS A 393 19.43 -10.92 -34.54
N TRP A 394 19.15 -9.74 -35.08
CA TRP A 394 19.59 -8.46 -34.50
C TRP A 394 18.46 -7.60 -33.93
N LEU A 395 17.17 -7.93 -34.18
CA LEU A 395 16.01 -7.14 -33.76
C LEU A 395 15.06 -7.97 -32.89
N ARG A 396 14.82 -7.49 -31.66
CA ARG A 396 13.84 -8.01 -30.70
C ARG A 396 12.80 -6.93 -30.40
N GLY A 397 11.54 -7.33 -30.22
CA GLY A 397 10.49 -6.41 -29.81
C GLY A 397 9.50 -7.06 -28.87
N GLY A 398 8.74 -6.25 -28.18
CA GLY A 398 7.71 -6.74 -27.26
C GLY A 398 6.60 -5.73 -27.02
N VAL A 399 5.45 -6.28 -26.62
CA VAL A 399 4.25 -5.52 -26.24
C VAL A 399 3.68 -6.13 -24.98
N ASN A 400 3.54 -5.31 -23.95
CA ASN A 400 2.86 -5.67 -22.70
C ASN A 400 1.67 -4.74 -22.55
N MET A 401 0.47 -5.31 -22.48
CA MET A 401 -0.79 -4.60 -22.31
C MET A 401 -1.49 -5.08 -21.07
N SER A 402 -2.07 -4.19 -20.31
CA SER A 402 -2.96 -4.52 -19.21
C SER A 402 -4.20 -3.65 -19.19
N PHE A 403 -5.30 -4.25 -18.79
CA PHE A 403 -6.57 -3.60 -18.52
C PHE A 403 -7.03 -4.00 -17.12
N ALA A 404 -7.53 -3.04 -16.35
CA ALA A 404 -8.19 -3.30 -15.08
C ALA A 404 -9.44 -2.43 -14.96
N HIS A 405 -10.54 -3.07 -14.58
CA HIS A 405 -11.77 -2.41 -14.13
C HIS A 405 -11.94 -2.69 -12.65
N SER A 406 -12.18 -1.68 -11.83
CA SER A 406 -12.46 -1.87 -10.42
C SER A 406 -13.62 -0.99 -9.94
N LEU A 407 -14.41 -1.55 -9.03
CA LEU A 407 -15.48 -0.88 -8.32
C LEU A 407 -15.24 -1.04 -6.82
N GLN A 408 -15.16 0.05 -6.09
CA GLN A 408 -15.06 0.08 -4.64
C GLN A 408 -16.29 0.75 -4.05
N ASN A 409 -17.01 0.01 -3.21
CA ASN A 409 -18.04 0.55 -2.35
C ASN A 409 -17.36 1.06 -1.08
N TYR A 410 -17.46 2.37 -0.87
CA TYR A 410 -16.75 3.07 0.19
C TYR A 410 -17.79 3.69 1.14
N PRO A 411 -18.18 3.01 2.24
CA PRO A 411 -19.10 3.60 3.20
C PRO A 411 -18.47 4.90 3.72
N VAL A 412 -19.27 5.94 3.81
CA VAL A 412 -18.81 7.30 4.10
C VAL A 412 -17.85 7.30 5.29
N SER A 413 -16.58 7.49 5.01
CA SER A 413 -15.52 7.61 5.99
C SER A 413 -15.11 9.07 6.01
N SER A 414 -15.76 9.86 6.83
CA SER A 414 -15.22 11.17 7.21
C SER A 414 -14.46 11.00 8.53
N ASP A 415 -13.56 11.94 8.81
CA ASP A 415 -12.93 12.08 10.13
C ASP A 415 -13.96 12.42 11.21
N THR A 416 -15.21 12.66 10.83
CA THR A 416 -16.29 12.97 11.77
C THR A 416 -16.78 11.72 12.47
N LYS A 417 -17.05 11.82 13.75
CA LYS A 417 -17.47 10.72 14.63
C LYS A 417 -18.75 10.02 14.13
N THR A 418 -19.65 10.74 13.49
CA THR A 418 -20.99 10.29 13.15
C THR A 418 -21.11 9.53 11.84
N SER A 419 -20.19 9.75 10.89
CA SER A 419 -20.22 9.09 9.57
C SER A 419 -19.21 7.95 9.42
N ASN A 420 -18.31 7.79 10.39
CA ASN A 420 -17.39 6.66 10.41
C ASN A 420 -18.09 5.43 11.04
N VAL A 421 -18.28 4.38 10.26
CA VAL A 421 -19.01 3.16 10.64
C VAL A 421 -18.47 2.54 11.93
N ILE A 422 -17.14 2.42 12.04
CA ILE A 422 -16.50 1.82 13.22
C ILE A 422 -16.66 2.70 14.46
N ASN A 423 -16.43 4.01 14.33
CA ASN A 423 -16.57 4.95 15.44
C ASN A 423 -18.03 5.08 15.89
N ALA A 424 -18.96 5.13 14.95
CA ALA A 424 -20.38 5.18 15.27
C ALA A 424 -20.81 3.96 16.07
N GLY A 425 -20.39 2.74 15.64
CA GLY A 425 -20.62 1.52 16.39
C GLY A 425 -20.07 1.55 17.82
N ARG A 426 -18.89 2.22 18.02
CA ARG A 426 -18.29 2.38 19.35
C ARG A 426 -18.96 3.44 20.23
N LEU A 427 -19.49 4.50 19.64
CA LEU A 427 -20.07 5.63 20.36
C LEU A 427 -21.55 5.40 20.74
N MET A 428 -22.25 4.52 20.01
CA MET A 428 -23.64 4.24 20.28
C MET A 428 -23.79 3.26 21.44
N ASN A 429 -24.55 3.66 22.46
CA ASN A 429 -24.90 2.81 23.59
C ASN A 429 -26.07 1.88 23.23
N GLY A 430 -26.08 0.68 23.81
CA GLY A 430 -27.09 -0.33 23.52
C GLY A 430 -28.53 0.04 23.94
N PHE A 431 -28.68 1.00 24.84
CA PHE A 431 -30.02 1.52 25.24
C PHE A 431 -30.63 2.47 24.20
N TYR A 432 -29.87 2.97 23.22
CA TYR A 432 -30.41 3.62 22.04
C TYR A 432 -30.84 2.56 21.03
N PRO A 433 -32.13 2.47 20.69
CA PRO A 433 -32.59 1.42 19.82
C PRO A 433 -32.23 1.68 18.35
N ILE A 434 -32.02 0.59 17.58
CA ILE A 434 -31.87 0.61 16.11
C ILE A 434 -33.23 0.75 15.46
N TYR A 435 -34.24 0.13 16.03
CA TYR A 435 -35.66 0.19 15.59
C TYR A 435 -36.48 0.88 16.64
N GLN A 436 -37.56 1.55 16.22
CA GLN A 436 -38.50 2.19 17.17
C GLN A 436 -39.13 1.12 18.06
N MET A 437 -39.16 1.43 19.37
CA MET A 437 -39.67 0.53 20.40
C MET A 437 -40.98 1.04 20.97
N ASN A 438 -41.87 0.12 21.33
CA ASN A 438 -43.01 0.39 22.18
C ASN A 438 -42.59 0.37 23.67
N GLU A 439 -43.43 0.88 24.56
CA GLU A 439 -43.15 0.91 26.01
C GLU A 439 -43.03 -0.49 26.65
N ASP A 440 -43.60 -1.51 26.02
CA ASP A 440 -43.54 -2.91 26.45
C ASP A 440 -42.28 -3.65 25.92
N GLY A 441 -41.40 -2.95 25.17
CA GLY A 441 -40.20 -3.53 24.59
C GLY A 441 -40.38 -4.25 23.25
N THR A 442 -41.58 -4.18 22.64
CA THR A 442 -41.82 -4.70 21.29
C THR A 442 -41.45 -3.70 20.22
N TYR A 443 -41.16 -4.19 18.99
CA TYR A 443 -40.84 -3.32 17.86
C TYR A 443 -42.09 -2.61 17.32
N LYS A 444 -41.95 -1.32 17.02
CA LYS A 444 -42.94 -0.64 16.18
C LYS A 444 -42.82 -1.12 14.74
N GLN A 445 -43.97 -1.37 14.12
CA GLN A 445 -44.06 -1.82 12.74
C GLN A 445 -44.84 -0.81 11.89
N ASP A 446 -44.55 -0.77 10.62
CA ASP A 446 -45.30 -0.01 9.62
C ASP A 446 -46.56 -0.78 9.17
N SER A 447 -47.28 -0.25 8.20
CA SER A 447 -48.48 -0.85 7.64
C SER A 447 -48.25 -2.20 6.92
N GLU A 448 -46.99 -2.49 6.57
CA GLU A 448 -46.57 -3.73 5.91
C GLU A 448 -45.96 -4.74 6.88
N GLY A 449 -45.97 -4.44 8.20
CA GLY A 449 -45.38 -5.28 9.25
C GLY A 449 -43.86 -5.22 9.35
N GLN A 450 -43.20 -4.27 8.69
CA GLN A 450 -41.75 -4.09 8.77
C GLN A 450 -41.40 -3.23 9.98
N ARG A 451 -40.25 -3.54 10.60
CA ARG A 451 -39.71 -2.74 11.71
C ARG A 451 -39.32 -1.32 11.24
N ILE A 452 -39.79 -0.33 11.96
CA ILE A 452 -39.45 1.07 11.66
C ILE A 452 -38.09 1.42 12.29
N TYR A 453 -37.13 1.93 11.51
CA TYR A 453 -35.87 2.37 12.04
C TYR A 453 -36.01 3.59 12.96
N ASP A 454 -35.18 3.63 14.02
CA ASP A 454 -35.12 4.74 14.97
C ASP A 454 -33.95 5.67 14.64
N PHE A 455 -34.22 6.85 14.11
CA PHE A 455 -33.19 7.87 13.85
C PHE A 455 -32.84 8.71 15.08
N GLY A 456 -33.54 8.51 16.21
CA GLY A 456 -33.22 9.13 17.49
C GLY A 456 -33.23 10.65 17.48
N SER A 457 -34.23 11.28 16.82
CA SER A 457 -34.42 12.74 16.82
C SER A 457 -34.62 13.31 18.23
N TYR A 458 -35.03 12.49 19.17
CA TYR A 458 -35.22 12.80 20.58
C TYR A 458 -33.91 12.76 21.41
N ARG A 459 -32.82 12.17 20.88
CA ARG A 459 -31.59 12.00 21.64
C ARG A 459 -30.93 13.35 21.94
N PRO A 460 -30.29 13.49 23.09
CA PRO A 460 -29.58 14.71 23.45
C PRO A 460 -28.49 15.07 22.43
N SER A 461 -28.15 16.35 22.35
CA SER A 461 -27.04 16.83 21.53
C SER A 461 -25.74 16.07 21.86
N GLY A 462 -25.01 15.62 20.84
CA GLY A 462 -23.81 14.80 21.00
C GLY A 462 -24.04 13.28 21.06
N SER A 463 -25.30 12.82 21.14
CA SER A 463 -25.70 11.41 21.18
C SER A 463 -26.15 10.89 19.80
N MET A 464 -25.56 11.37 18.71
CA MET A 464 -25.87 10.97 17.34
C MET A 464 -27.37 11.11 16.99
N ALA A 465 -27.99 12.21 17.39
CA ALA A 465 -29.38 12.53 17.02
C ALA A 465 -29.51 12.59 15.49
N ASN A 466 -30.63 12.09 14.97
CA ASN A 466 -30.95 11.95 13.55
C ASN A 466 -30.06 10.95 12.75
N TRP A 467 -29.25 10.14 13.42
CA TRP A 467 -28.38 9.14 12.77
C TRP A 467 -28.81 7.71 13.07
N ASN A 468 -28.86 6.91 12.00
CA ASN A 468 -29.00 5.45 12.07
C ASN A 468 -28.27 4.85 10.85
N LEU A 469 -26.97 4.54 11.01
CA LEU A 469 -26.16 4.06 9.92
C LEU A 469 -26.62 2.70 9.34
N PRO A 470 -27.07 1.71 10.14
CA PRO A 470 -27.70 0.49 9.59
C PRO A 470 -28.86 0.76 8.64
N ALA A 471 -29.58 1.88 8.82
CA ALA A 471 -30.66 2.28 7.94
C ALA A 471 -30.18 3.10 6.74
N THR A 472 -29.21 3.99 6.91
CA THR A 472 -28.79 4.93 5.85
C THR A 472 -27.81 4.32 4.86
N LEU A 473 -26.84 3.53 5.32
CA LEU A 473 -25.79 2.98 4.46
C LEU A 473 -26.30 2.14 3.27
N PRO A 474 -27.28 1.24 3.43
CA PRO A 474 -27.82 0.50 2.29
C PRO A 474 -28.60 1.36 1.29
N ASN A 475 -29.05 2.55 1.70
CA ASN A 475 -29.83 3.48 0.89
C ASN A 475 -28.99 4.64 0.32
N ASP A 476 -27.83 4.88 0.86
CA ASP A 476 -26.84 5.83 0.34
C ASP A 476 -25.89 5.10 -0.60
N LYS A 477 -25.20 5.84 -1.47
CA LYS A 477 -24.16 5.27 -2.34
C LYS A 477 -22.89 6.07 -2.23
N SER A 478 -21.77 5.37 -2.11
CA SER A 478 -20.45 5.94 -2.21
C SER A 478 -19.58 4.96 -3.01
N GLU A 479 -19.52 5.19 -4.31
CA GLU A 479 -18.89 4.30 -5.28
C GLU A 479 -17.67 4.97 -5.89
N ARG A 480 -16.60 4.19 -6.07
CA ARG A 480 -15.34 4.59 -6.69
C ARG A 480 -15.03 3.61 -7.79
N MET A 481 -15.26 4.00 -9.04
CA MET A 481 -15.04 3.17 -10.22
C MET A 481 -13.77 3.62 -10.92
N LYS A 482 -12.92 2.69 -11.32
CA LYS A 482 -11.68 2.97 -12.03
C LYS A 482 -11.51 2.02 -13.21
N ASP A 483 -11.28 2.60 -14.40
CA ASP A 483 -10.85 1.90 -15.60
C ASP A 483 -9.41 2.30 -15.90
N GLU A 484 -8.52 1.33 -16.04
CA GLU A 484 -7.10 1.55 -16.27
C GLU A 484 -6.60 0.72 -17.44
N ILE A 485 -5.96 1.37 -18.39
CA ILE A 485 -5.31 0.74 -19.54
C ILE A 485 -3.85 1.16 -19.53
N SER A 486 -2.94 0.17 -19.51
CA SER A 486 -1.51 0.41 -19.59
C SER A 486 -0.92 -0.34 -20.77
N GLY A 487 -0.09 0.34 -21.56
CA GLY A 487 0.66 -0.23 -22.67
C GLY A 487 2.15 0.02 -22.55
N ARG A 488 2.95 -1.01 -22.76
CA ARG A 488 4.42 -0.99 -22.76
C ARG A 488 4.90 -1.63 -24.04
N THR A 489 5.62 -0.88 -24.86
CA THR A 489 6.15 -1.38 -26.14
C THR A 489 7.64 -1.10 -26.20
N PHE A 490 8.39 -2.01 -26.78
CA PHE A 490 9.81 -1.78 -27.03
C PHE A 490 10.30 -2.45 -28.32
N LEU A 491 11.35 -1.85 -28.87
CA LEU A 491 12.19 -2.40 -29.90
C LEU A 491 13.65 -2.33 -29.44
N GLU A 492 14.37 -3.43 -29.50
CA GLU A 492 15.79 -3.54 -29.15
C GLU A 492 16.56 -4.07 -30.34
N ALA A 493 17.53 -3.30 -30.81
CA ALA A 493 18.42 -3.64 -31.92
C ALA A 493 19.82 -3.90 -31.39
N THR A 494 20.42 -5.04 -31.74
CA THR A 494 21.85 -5.31 -31.57
C THR A 494 22.58 -4.74 -32.78
N ILE A 495 23.27 -3.60 -32.60
CA ILE A 495 23.91 -2.85 -33.70
C ILE A 495 25.22 -3.53 -34.09
N ILE A 496 26.04 -3.85 -33.10
CA ILE A 496 27.26 -4.65 -33.19
C ILE A 496 27.35 -5.51 -31.93
N GLU A 497 28.28 -6.45 -31.89
CA GLU A 497 28.53 -7.25 -30.69
C GLU A 497 28.83 -6.35 -29.49
N GLY A 498 28.04 -6.52 -28.41
CA GLY A 498 28.09 -5.73 -27.20
C GLY A 498 27.30 -4.43 -27.25
N LEU A 499 26.98 -3.83 -28.41
CA LEU A 499 26.22 -2.58 -28.52
C LEU A 499 24.74 -2.84 -28.87
N LYS A 500 23.86 -2.49 -27.94
CA LYS A 500 22.42 -2.55 -28.13
C LYS A 500 21.80 -1.16 -28.06
N PHE A 501 20.77 -0.93 -28.86
CA PHE A 501 19.93 0.24 -28.79
C PHE A 501 18.48 -0.20 -28.56
N LYS A 502 17.86 0.33 -27.49
CA LYS A 502 16.48 0.05 -27.14
C LYS A 502 15.68 1.34 -27.15
N THR A 503 14.59 1.37 -27.92
CA THR A 503 13.56 2.40 -27.82
C THR A 503 12.32 1.78 -27.21
N SER A 504 11.65 2.50 -26.27
CA SER A 504 10.39 2.03 -25.68
C SER A 504 9.43 3.19 -25.53
N PHE A 505 8.18 2.95 -25.92
CA PHE A 505 7.07 3.87 -25.74
C PHE A 505 6.01 3.22 -24.84
N ASN A 506 5.64 3.94 -23.79
CA ASN A 506 4.78 3.45 -22.73
C ASN A 506 3.72 4.47 -22.41
N PHE A 507 2.50 4.03 -22.09
CA PHE A 507 1.41 4.92 -21.71
C PHE A 507 0.54 4.30 -20.62
N ASP A 508 -0.05 5.16 -19.78
CA ASP A 508 -1.07 4.83 -18.83
C ASP A 508 -2.27 5.75 -19.04
N LEU A 509 -3.47 5.18 -19.18
CA LEU A 509 -4.75 5.87 -19.28
C LEU A 509 -5.63 5.42 -18.12
N ILE A 510 -6.05 6.36 -17.29
CA ILE A 510 -6.87 6.09 -16.11
C ILE A 510 -8.10 6.96 -16.19
N ASN A 511 -9.28 6.36 -16.16
CA ASN A 511 -10.56 7.02 -15.94
C ASN A 511 -11.03 6.66 -14.52
N TYR A 512 -11.24 7.65 -13.68
CA TYR A 512 -11.74 7.47 -12.33
C TYR A 512 -13.02 8.24 -12.13
N ASN A 513 -14.08 7.53 -11.73
CA ASN A 513 -15.41 8.08 -11.53
C ASN A 513 -15.81 7.87 -10.08
N THR A 514 -16.35 8.89 -9.44
CA THR A 514 -16.96 8.79 -8.13
C THR A 514 -18.43 9.10 -8.19
N LEU A 515 -19.20 8.40 -7.38
CA LEU A 515 -20.59 8.68 -7.09
C LEU A 515 -20.75 8.75 -5.58
N ASP A 516 -21.16 9.89 -5.06
CA ASP A 516 -21.61 10.06 -3.69
C ASP A 516 -23.07 10.50 -3.70
N TYR A 517 -23.96 9.70 -3.11
CA TYR A 517 -25.40 9.94 -3.09
C TYR A 517 -25.92 9.73 -1.66
N THR A 518 -26.78 10.66 -1.20
CA THR A 518 -27.49 10.58 0.07
C THR A 518 -28.98 10.60 -0.16
N ASN A 519 -29.69 9.68 0.48
CA ASN A 519 -31.11 9.45 0.28
C ASN A 519 -31.94 10.65 0.81
N PRO A 520 -32.91 11.19 0.02
CA PRO A 520 -33.71 12.34 0.43
C PRO A 520 -34.78 12.05 1.51
N LYS A 521 -35.08 10.78 1.80
CA LYS A 521 -36.22 10.41 2.67
C LYS A 521 -35.81 9.99 4.06
N ILE A 522 -34.56 9.59 4.27
CA ILE A 522 -34.08 9.00 5.52
C ILE A 522 -32.78 9.68 6.01
N GLY A 523 -32.53 9.55 7.31
CA GLY A 523 -31.30 10.05 7.94
C GLY A 523 -31.15 11.57 7.92
N PRO A 524 -29.96 12.09 8.19
CA PRO A 524 -29.67 13.53 8.27
C PRO A 524 -29.92 14.26 6.93
N ALA A 525 -29.70 13.57 5.80
CA ALA A 525 -29.87 14.15 4.47
C ALA A 525 -31.32 14.51 4.14
N LYS A 526 -32.30 13.95 4.87
CA LYS A 526 -33.73 14.28 4.71
C LYS A 526 -34.01 15.76 4.86
N GLU A 527 -33.35 16.46 5.78
CA GLU A 527 -33.55 17.90 6.03
C GLU A 527 -33.19 18.74 4.81
N ASN A 528 -32.17 18.32 4.05
CA ASN A 528 -31.69 18.99 2.87
C ASN A 528 -32.23 18.39 1.55
N GLY A 529 -33.12 17.40 1.65
CA GLY A 529 -33.73 16.73 0.50
C GLY A 529 -32.77 15.83 -0.28
N GLY A 530 -31.72 15.30 0.38
CA GLY A 530 -30.71 14.45 -0.25
C GLY A 530 -29.78 15.17 -1.20
N SER A 531 -28.73 14.49 -1.66
CA SER A 531 -27.76 15.06 -2.61
C SER A 531 -27.13 13.99 -3.49
N VAL A 532 -26.62 14.42 -4.63
CA VAL A 532 -25.77 13.62 -5.51
C VAL A 532 -24.57 14.42 -5.94
N SER A 533 -23.39 13.81 -5.88
CA SER A 533 -22.13 14.34 -6.39
C SER A 533 -21.48 13.33 -7.31
N ARG A 534 -21.04 13.77 -8.47
CA ARG A 534 -20.26 12.97 -9.42
C ARG A 534 -18.98 13.70 -9.77
N MET A 535 -17.85 12.99 -9.69
CA MET A 535 -16.57 13.46 -10.18
C MET A 535 -16.07 12.49 -11.24
N ASN A 536 -15.60 13.02 -12.34
CA ASN A 536 -14.92 12.27 -13.38
C ASN A 536 -13.53 12.83 -13.55
N THR A 537 -12.51 11.98 -13.45
CA THR A 537 -11.14 12.37 -13.77
C THR A 537 -10.58 11.47 -14.85
N ARG A 538 -9.78 12.07 -15.73
CA ARG A 538 -9.04 11.37 -16.75
C ARG A 538 -7.56 11.74 -16.66
N THR A 539 -6.75 10.73 -16.37
CA THR A 539 -5.28 10.85 -16.38
C THR A 539 -4.76 10.15 -17.63
N PHE A 540 -3.91 10.85 -18.38
CA PHE A 540 -3.14 10.26 -19.47
C PHE A 540 -1.68 10.63 -19.33
N SER A 541 -0.83 9.64 -19.20
CA SER A 541 0.62 9.82 -19.17
C SER A 541 1.32 8.93 -20.19
N TRP A 542 2.46 9.39 -20.67
CA TRP A 542 3.33 8.60 -21.53
C TRP A 542 4.81 8.86 -21.22
N THR A 543 5.61 7.81 -21.39
CA THR A 543 7.07 7.84 -21.27
C THR A 543 7.71 7.27 -22.52
N TRP A 544 8.65 7.98 -23.09
CA TRP A 544 9.45 7.53 -24.22
C TRP A 544 10.93 7.49 -23.83
N ASN A 545 11.51 6.30 -23.88
CA ASN A 545 12.90 6.04 -23.52
C ASN A 545 13.69 5.59 -24.74
N ASN A 546 14.90 6.13 -24.90
CA ASN A 546 15.88 5.73 -25.90
C ASN A 546 17.21 5.49 -25.22
N ILE A 547 17.66 4.22 -25.20
CA ILE A 547 18.80 3.80 -24.39
C ILE A 547 19.76 3.00 -25.28
N ALA A 548 21.02 3.42 -25.28
CA ALA A 548 22.14 2.67 -25.83
C ALA A 548 22.91 2.01 -24.68
N THR A 549 23.22 0.74 -24.81
CA THR A 549 24.02 -0.03 -23.84
C THR A 549 25.18 -0.71 -24.55
N TYR A 550 26.40 -0.52 -24.04
CA TYR A 550 27.58 -1.19 -24.51
C TYR A 550 28.17 -2.09 -23.41
N ASP A 551 28.26 -3.37 -23.69
CA ASP A 551 28.75 -4.41 -22.79
C ASP A 551 29.97 -5.08 -23.37
N LYS A 552 31.11 -5.05 -22.65
CA LYS A 552 32.38 -5.58 -23.13
C LYS A 552 33.25 -6.12 -22.02
N THR A 553 33.76 -7.35 -22.24
CA THR A 553 34.79 -7.94 -21.38
C THR A 553 36.13 -7.90 -22.09
N ILE A 554 37.19 -7.39 -21.43
CA ILE A 554 38.56 -7.31 -21.92
C ILE A 554 39.44 -7.96 -20.86
N GLY A 555 39.87 -9.20 -21.10
CA GLY A 555 40.60 -9.97 -20.09
C GLY A 555 39.78 -10.19 -18.83
N GLU A 556 40.29 -9.67 -17.70
CA GLU A 556 39.61 -9.76 -16.40
C GLU A 556 38.74 -8.53 -16.06
N HIS A 557 38.65 -7.58 -16.98
CA HIS A 557 37.92 -6.34 -16.86
C HIS A 557 36.58 -6.43 -17.61
N HIS A 558 35.50 -6.17 -16.94
CA HIS A 558 34.16 -6.09 -17.57
C HIS A 558 33.61 -4.67 -17.43
N PHE A 559 33.12 -4.12 -18.52
CA PHE A 559 32.50 -2.80 -18.61
C PHE A 559 31.09 -2.88 -19.17
N ASN A 560 30.16 -2.22 -18.52
CA ASN A 560 28.83 -1.98 -19.05
C ASN A 560 28.56 -0.47 -18.98
N VAL A 561 28.38 0.16 -20.13
CA VAL A 561 28.11 1.60 -20.26
C VAL A 561 26.73 1.78 -20.85
N LEU A 562 25.94 2.59 -20.19
CA LEU A 562 24.59 2.96 -20.62
C LEU A 562 24.52 4.47 -20.79
N ALA A 563 23.89 4.91 -21.88
CA ALA A 563 23.53 6.32 -22.11
C ALA A 563 22.12 6.39 -22.70
N GLY A 564 21.34 7.39 -22.30
CA GLY A 564 19.96 7.47 -22.77
C GLY A 564 19.30 8.82 -22.55
N ILE A 565 18.13 8.93 -23.15
CA ILE A 565 17.19 10.05 -22.97
C ILE A 565 15.80 9.51 -22.64
N GLU A 566 15.13 10.16 -21.69
CA GLU A 566 13.75 9.90 -21.31
C GLU A 566 12.93 11.16 -21.48
N ALA A 567 11.76 11.04 -22.10
CA ALA A 567 10.75 12.08 -22.15
C ALA A 567 9.46 11.55 -21.51
N TYR A 568 8.89 12.35 -20.63
CA TYR A 568 7.66 12.03 -19.89
C TYR A 568 6.66 13.18 -20.00
N SER A 569 5.40 12.85 -20.19
CA SER A 569 4.29 13.81 -20.18
C SER A 569 3.11 13.25 -19.41
N TYR A 570 2.46 14.09 -18.65
CA TYR A 570 1.30 13.78 -17.81
C TYR A 570 0.23 14.84 -18.01
N ARG A 571 -1.01 14.40 -18.20
CA ARG A 571 -2.20 15.23 -18.27
C ARG A 571 -3.28 14.69 -17.37
N TYR A 572 -3.87 15.57 -16.60
CA TYR A 572 -5.01 15.30 -15.73
C TYR A 572 -6.13 16.26 -16.03
N ASP A 573 -7.31 15.73 -16.31
CA ASP A 573 -8.55 16.47 -16.49
C ASP A 573 -9.53 16.07 -15.38
N GLU A 574 -10.21 17.03 -14.77
CA GLU A 574 -11.24 16.81 -13.75
C GLU A 574 -12.51 17.57 -14.09
N LEU A 575 -13.66 16.92 -13.87
CA LEU A 575 -15.01 17.49 -13.91
C LEU A 575 -15.78 17.00 -12.69
N THR A 576 -16.28 17.94 -11.89
CA THR A 576 -17.13 17.66 -10.72
C THR A 576 -18.46 18.40 -10.87
N ALA A 577 -19.56 17.71 -10.56
CA ALA A 577 -20.89 18.32 -10.50
C ALA A 577 -21.66 17.75 -9.30
N SER A 578 -22.40 18.61 -8.60
CA SER A 578 -23.18 18.23 -7.41
C SER A 578 -24.54 18.92 -7.42
N ARG A 579 -25.57 18.17 -7.02
CA ARG A 579 -26.92 18.70 -6.85
C ARG A 579 -27.54 18.18 -5.56
N SER A 580 -28.49 18.94 -5.02
CA SER A 580 -29.32 18.57 -3.87
C SER A 580 -30.80 18.68 -4.21
N LYS A 581 -31.65 18.39 -3.21
CA LYS A 581 -33.12 18.35 -3.34
C LYS A 581 -33.55 17.33 -4.40
N MET A 582 -33.20 16.08 -4.15
CA MET A 582 -33.53 14.94 -5.02
C MET A 582 -35.03 14.70 -5.06
N ALA A 583 -35.61 14.67 -6.25
CA ALA A 583 -37.04 14.46 -6.41
C ALA A 583 -37.47 13.02 -6.14
N GLN A 584 -36.60 12.04 -6.34
CA GLN A 584 -36.87 10.62 -6.16
C GLN A 584 -35.74 9.97 -5.36
N PRO A 585 -36.08 9.09 -4.38
CA PRO A 585 -35.10 8.19 -3.79
C PRO A 585 -34.67 7.14 -4.84
N ASP A 586 -33.55 6.50 -4.63
CA ASP A 586 -33.02 5.39 -5.44
C ASP A 586 -32.65 5.75 -6.90
N MET A 587 -32.66 7.04 -7.24
CA MET A 587 -32.19 7.56 -8.54
C MET A 587 -31.00 8.50 -8.34
N PRO A 588 -29.77 7.99 -8.24
CA PRO A 588 -28.56 8.79 -7.94
C PRO A 588 -28.04 9.54 -9.17
N GLU A 589 -28.94 10.24 -9.91
CA GLU A 589 -28.61 10.97 -11.12
C GLU A 589 -28.67 12.49 -10.89
N LEU A 590 -27.72 13.23 -11.47
CA LEU A 590 -27.66 14.68 -11.33
C LEU A 590 -28.94 15.38 -11.79
N VAL A 591 -29.59 14.87 -12.84
CA VAL A 591 -30.82 15.45 -13.38
C VAL A 591 -32.00 15.44 -12.40
N VAL A 592 -31.97 14.51 -11.44
CA VAL A 592 -33.04 14.34 -10.43
C VAL A 592 -32.95 15.38 -9.31
N GLY A 593 -31.79 15.99 -9.08
CA GLY A 593 -31.60 17.07 -8.11
C GLY A 593 -32.02 18.42 -8.68
N SER A 594 -32.91 19.15 -7.99
CA SER A 594 -33.45 20.45 -8.46
C SER A 594 -32.49 21.61 -8.18
N GLN A 595 -31.60 21.52 -7.20
CA GLN A 595 -30.68 22.60 -6.80
C GLN A 595 -29.23 22.28 -7.14
N LEU A 596 -28.58 23.09 -7.98
CA LEU A 596 -27.15 22.99 -8.21
C LEU A 596 -26.39 23.45 -6.94
N THR A 597 -25.50 22.61 -6.43
CA THR A 597 -24.69 22.86 -5.22
C THR A 597 -23.21 22.99 -5.52
N GLY A 598 -22.75 22.50 -6.66
CA GLY A 598 -21.36 22.63 -7.08
C GLY A 598 -21.17 22.25 -8.53
N GLY A 599 -20.19 22.89 -9.15
CA GLY A 599 -19.73 22.57 -10.50
C GLY A 599 -18.34 23.14 -10.68
N SER A 600 -17.37 22.32 -11.08
CA SER A 600 -16.00 22.76 -11.36
C SER A 600 -15.33 21.83 -12.37
N GLY A 601 -14.29 22.32 -13.01
CA GLY A 601 -13.46 21.52 -13.89
C GLY A 601 -12.17 22.25 -14.19
N TYR A 602 -11.08 21.49 -14.29
CA TYR A 602 -9.75 22.02 -14.59
C TYR A 602 -8.86 20.96 -15.23
N ARG A 603 -7.76 21.46 -15.79
CA ARG A 603 -6.71 20.62 -16.41
C ARG A 603 -5.35 20.94 -15.82
N ILE A 604 -4.55 19.90 -15.67
CA ILE A 604 -3.15 19.97 -15.28
C ILE A 604 -2.30 19.29 -16.34
N ASP A 605 -1.24 19.97 -16.77
CA ASP A 605 -0.21 19.42 -17.64
C ASP A 605 1.15 19.44 -16.91
N TYR A 606 1.91 18.34 -17.02
CA TYR A 606 3.25 18.21 -16.47
C TYR A 606 4.15 17.48 -17.45
N ALA A 607 5.41 17.92 -17.56
CA ALA A 607 6.41 17.28 -18.41
C ALA A 607 7.79 17.23 -17.75
N LEU A 608 8.54 16.18 -18.06
CA LEU A 608 9.90 15.96 -17.59
C LEU A 608 10.75 15.39 -18.74
N VAL A 609 11.98 15.89 -18.87
CA VAL A 609 12.99 15.35 -19.79
C VAL A 609 14.25 15.05 -19.00
N GLY A 610 14.82 13.86 -19.18
CA GLY A 610 16.01 13.39 -18.50
C GLY A 610 17.10 12.87 -19.46
N TYR A 611 18.33 13.29 -19.26
CA TYR A 611 19.53 12.72 -19.87
C TYR A 611 20.24 11.88 -18.83
N LEU A 612 20.57 10.64 -19.15
CA LEU A 612 21.13 9.70 -18.18
C LEU A 612 22.32 8.92 -18.74
N THR A 613 23.26 8.63 -17.88
CA THR A 613 24.40 7.74 -18.19
C THR A 613 24.81 6.95 -16.96
N GLN A 614 25.31 5.74 -17.19
CA GLN A 614 25.82 4.85 -16.14
C GLN A 614 27.04 4.10 -16.64
N LEU A 615 28.00 3.91 -15.76
CA LEU A 615 29.13 3.00 -15.90
C LEU A 615 29.03 1.95 -14.80
N LEU A 616 29.03 0.68 -15.19
CA LEU A 616 29.29 -0.44 -14.30
C LEU A 616 30.61 -1.06 -14.71
N TYR A 617 31.49 -1.29 -13.75
CA TYR A 617 32.79 -1.89 -13.95
C TYR A 617 33.01 -2.97 -12.91
N ASP A 618 33.53 -4.11 -13.34
CA ASP A 618 34.03 -5.13 -12.44
C ASP A 618 35.43 -5.65 -12.86
N TYR A 619 36.18 -6.03 -11.84
CA TYR A 619 37.50 -6.67 -11.99
C TYR A 619 37.45 -8.06 -11.33
N ARG A 620 37.68 -9.10 -12.12
CA ARG A 620 37.68 -10.52 -11.68
C ARG A 620 36.43 -10.99 -10.97
N ASN A 621 35.27 -10.37 -11.17
CA ASN A 621 34.07 -10.60 -10.36
C ASN A 621 34.33 -10.50 -8.83
N LYS A 622 35.30 -9.68 -8.40
CA LYS A 622 35.68 -9.41 -7.00
C LYS A 622 35.38 -7.97 -6.59
N TYR A 623 35.82 -7.03 -7.41
CA TYR A 623 35.68 -5.59 -7.14
C TYR A 623 34.73 -4.99 -8.15
N PHE A 624 33.69 -4.37 -7.66
CA PHE A 624 32.66 -3.77 -8.50
C PHE A 624 32.60 -2.27 -8.22
N PHE A 625 32.43 -1.50 -9.26
CA PHE A 625 32.26 -0.07 -9.19
C PHE A 625 31.08 0.35 -10.07
N SER A 626 30.24 1.27 -9.58
CA SER A 626 29.19 1.90 -10.35
C SER A 626 29.26 3.41 -10.24
N ALA A 627 29.05 4.10 -11.35
CA ALA A 627 28.88 5.54 -11.39
C ALA A 627 27.67 5.87 -12.28
N SER A 628 26.80 6.73 -11.81
CA SER A 628 25.67 7.21 -12.61
C SER A 628 25.56 8.73 -12.55
N TYR A 629 25.10 9.32 -13.63
CA TYR A 629 24.76 10.72 -13.73
C TYR A 629 23.47 10.90 -14.51
N ARG A 630 22.60 11.77 -14.01
CA ARG A 630 21.36 12.12 -14.67
C ARG A 630 21.09 13.62 -14.53
N ARG A 631 20.62 14.24 -15.62
CA ARG A 631 20.18 15.64 -15.64
C ARG A 631 18.73 15.70 -16.05
N ASP A 632 17.85 16.16 -15.14
CA ASP A 632 16.41 16.27 -15.35
C ASP A 632 15.96 17.72 -15.44
N GLY A 633 15.05 18.01 -16.40
CA GLY A 633 14.34 19.26 -16.53
C GLY A 633 12.85 19.09 -16.28
N SER A 634 12.29 19.78 -15.27
CA SER A 634 10.87 19.72 -14.87
C SER A 634 10.12 20.98 -15.26
N SER A 635 8.89 20.79 -15.77
CA SER A 635 7.99 21.91 -16.09
C SER A 635 7.40 22.63 -14.87
N ARG A 636 7.60 22.11 -13.66
CA ARG A 636 7.16 22.74 -12.40
C ARG A 636 7.96 23.99 -12.06
N PHE A 637 9.19 24.06 -12.53
CA PHE A 637 10.10 25.16 -12.25
C PHE A 637 10.23 26.14 -13.42
N ALA A 638 10.67 27.35 -13.13
CA ALA A 638 10.95 28.35 -14.12
C ALA A 638 12.11 27.93 -15.07
N PRO A 639 12.23 28.48 -16.26
CA PRO A 639 13.25 28.09 -17.23
C PRO A 639 14.69 28.08 -16.69
N GLU A 640 15.01 29.00 -15.80
CA GLU A 640 16.34 29.22 -15.21
C GLU A 640 16.68 28.18 -14.15
N THR A 641 15.69 27.62 -13.46
CA THR A 641 15.86 26.73 -12.30
C THR A 641 15.38 25.29 -12.55
N ARG A 642 14.81 24.99 -13.72
CA ARG A 642 14.19 23.70 -14.05
C ARG A 642 15.13 22.52 -14.11
N TRP A 643 16.44 22.73 -14.30
CA TRP A 643 17.40 21.66 -14.49
C TRP A 643 18.08 21.28 -13.19
N GLY A 644 17.91 20.01 -12.78
CA GLY A 644 18.61 19.37 -11.67
C GLY A 644 19.68 18.40 -12.16
N ASN A 645 20.79 18.28 -11.41
CA ASN A 645 21.86 17.33 -11.68
C ASN A 645 21.93 16.32 -10.54
N PHE A 646 21.84 15.05 -10.86
CA PHE A 646 21.80 13.94 -9.92
C PHE A 646 22.88 12.94 -10.27
N TRP A 647 23.47 12.32 -9.25
CA TRP A 647 24.58 11.41 -9.44
C TRP A 647 24.69 10.39 -8.33
N SER A 648 25.35 9.28 -8.59
CA SER A 648 25.70 8.32 -7.56
C SER A 648 27.00 7.60 -7.89
N LEU A 649 27.70 7.21 -6.83
CA LEU A 649 28.86 6.34 -6.84
C LEU A 649 28.60 5.16 -5.93
N GLY A 650 28.98 3.98 -6.35
CA GLY A 650 28.85 2.76 -5.55
C GLY A 650 30.06 1.85 -5.76
N THR A 651 30.41 1.11 -4.72
CA THR A 651 31.44 0.09 -4.77
C THR A 651 31.00 -1.15 -4.01
N SER A 652 31.43 -2.30 -4.46
CA SER A 652 31.18 -3.58 -3.79
C SER A 652 32.44 -4.44 -3.88
N TRP A 653 32.76 -5.13 -2.78
CA TRP A 653 33.93 -6.01 -2.67
C TRP A 653 33.50 -7.37 -2.17
N ARG A 654 33.77 -8.40 -2.96
CA ARG A 654 33.60 -9.80 -2.59
C ARG A 654 34.79 -10.31 -1.82
N VAL A 655 34.75 -10.13 -0.51
CA VAL A 655 35.83 -10.52 0.42
C VAL A 655 36.04 -12.05 0.40
N ASP A 656 34.95 -12.81 0.24
CA ASP A 656 34.99 -14.28 0.13
C ASP A 656 35.84 -14.81 -1.03
N ARG A 657 36.11 -13.97 -2.04
CA ARG A 657 36.91 -14.32 -3.22
C ARG A 657 38.39 -14.00 -3.07
N GLU A 658 38.82 -13.49 -1.92
CA GLU A 658 40.21 -13.18 -1.67
C GLU A 658 41.02 -14.44 -1.24
N GLU A 659 42.26 -14.49 -1.64
CA GLU A 659 43.17 -15.64 -1.31
C GLU A 659 43.30 -15.84 0.20
N PHE A 660 43.34 -14.76 0.99
CA PHE A 660 43.43 -14.83 2.45
C PHE A 660 42.16 -15.41 3.11
N MET A 661 41.04 -15.50 2.37
CA MET A 661 39.76 -16.09 2.84
C MET A 661 39.59 -17.56 2.41
N ALA A 662 40.55 -18.14 1.68
CA ALA A 662 40.45 -19.50 1.18
C ALA A 662 40.21 -20.54 2.30
N SER A 663 40.78 -20.34 3.47
CA SER A 663 40.60 -21.22 4.64
C SER A 663 39.22 -21.14 5.30
N THR A 664 38.38 -20.16 4.93
CA THR A 664 37.02 -19.99 5.50
C THR A 664 35.92 -20.61 4.65
N SER A 665 36.27 -21.17 3.48
CA SER A 665 35.32 -21.70 2.48
C SER A 665 34.34 -22.76 3.03
N ASP A 666 34.71 -23.50 4.07
CA ASP A 666 33.89 -24.55 4.66
C ASP A 666 32.66 -24.02 5.41
N TRP A 667 32.76 -22.81 5.97
CA TRP A 667 31.68 -22.21 6.73
C TRP A 667 31.19 -20.88 6.16
N LEU A 668 32.04 -20.11 5.45
CA LEU A 668 31.70 -18.83 4.83
C LEU A 668 31.47 -19.00 3.33
N SER A 669 30.21 -19.04 2.91
CA SER A 669 29.84 -19.25 1.52
C SER A 669 29.90 -17.96 0.68
N ALA A 670 29.64 -16.81 1.30
CA ALA A 670 29.76 -15.50 0.65
C ALA A 670 29.91 -14.39 1.70
N LEU A 671 30.73 -13.39 1.38
CA LEU A 671 30.86 -12.14 2.14
C LEU A 671 31.12 -10.99 1.20
N THR A 672 30.18 -10.04 1.15
CA THR A 672 30.25 -8.88 0.28
C THR A 672 30.09 -7.61 1.11
N LEU A 673 31.03 -6.68 1.00
CA LEU A 673 30.94 -5.33 1.57
C LEU A 673 30.54 -4.35 0.48
N LYS A 674 29.63 -3.42 0.81
CA LYS A 674 29.07 -2.46 -0.14
C LYS A 674 29.10 -1.06 0.44
N MET A 675 29.37 -0.07 -0.40
CA MET A 675 29.27 1.33 -0.02
C MET A 675 28.70 2.13 -1.18
N SER A 676 27.75 3.02 -0.90
CA SER A 676 27.22 3.94 -1.90
C SER A 676 27.03 5.34 -1.35
N TYR A 677 27.18 6.34 -2.22
CA TYR A 677 26.90 7.74 -1.94
C TYR A 677 26.37 8.43 -3.18
N GLY A 678 25.35 9.30 -3.02
CA GLY A 678 24.80 10.01 -4.16
C GLY A 678 23.76 11.05 -3.79
N ALA A 679 23.39 11.83 -4.79
CA ALA A 679 22.42 12.91 -4.73
C ALA A 679 21.25 12.63 -5.68
N GLN A 680 20.02 12.79 -5.20
CA GLN A 680 18.78 12.67 -5.96
C GLN A 680 17.91 13.91 -5.74
N GLY A 681 17.02 14.23 -6.66
CA GLY A 681 16.13 15.38 -6.57
C GLY A 681 14.70 15.00 -6.31
N ASN A 682 13.90 15.95 -5.79
CA ASN A 682 12.44 15.85 -5.71
C ASN A 682 11.83 17.17 -6.18
N ASP A 683 10.79 17.11 -7.02
CA ASP A 683 10.06 18.28 -7.52
C ASP A 683 8.60 18.31 -7.10
N ASN A 684 8.15 17.33 -6.31
CA ASN A 684 6.73 17.10 -6.05
C ASN A 684 6.21 17.88 -4.83
N LEU A 685 6.00 19.17 -4.98
CA LEU A 685 5.42 20.06 -3.96
C LEU A 685 3.88 19.94 -3.80
N GLY A 686 3.23 19.01 -4.52
CA GLY A 686 1.76 18.92 -4.52
C GLY A 686 1.06 19.93 -5.45
N THR A 687 1.84 20.81 -6.09
CA THR A 687 1.36 21.74 -7.14
C THR A 687 2.26 21.64 -8.37
N TYR A 688 1.70 21.95 -9.53
CA TYR A 688 2.40 21.90 -10.83
C TYR A 688 2.85 23.26 -11.34
N TYR A 689 2.43 24.35 -10.69
CA TYR A 689 2.62 25.73 -11.18
C TYR A 689 3.17 26.68 -10.11
N ALA A 690 3.88 26.18 -9.11
CA ALA A 690 4.41 26.97 -7.99
C ALA A 690 5.32 28.13 -8.43
N SER A 691 6.03 28.00 -9.55
CA SER A 691 6.88 29.06 -10.10
C SER A 691 6.08 30.25 -10.66
N LYS A 692 4.76 30.11 -10.82
CA LYS A 692 3.88 31.11 -11.46
C LYS A 692 2.97 31.78 -10.43
N GLY A 693 2.64 33.05 -10.65
CA GLY A 693 1.54 33.72 -9.95
C GLY A 693 0.20 33.20 -10.45
N LEU A 694 -0.65 32.76 -9.55
CA LEU A 694 -1.97 32.21 -9.89
C LEU A 694 -3.07 33.07 -9.31
N TYR A 695 -4.22 33.05 -9.99
CA TYR A 695 -5.43 33.74 -9.59
C TYR A 695 -6.58 32.74 -9.52
N SER A 696 -7.41 32.87 -8.50
CA SER A 696 -8.68 32.15 -8.40
C SER A 696 -9.81 33.05 -8.95
N ILE A 697 -10.74 32.45 -9.67
CA ILE A 697 -11.96 33.12 -10.13
C ILE A 697 -13.01 32.92 -9.04
N VAL A 698 -13.53 34.04 -8.51
CA VAL A 698 -14.57 34.02 -7.47
C VAL A 698 -15.77 34.85 -7.97
N SER A 699 -16.96 34.57 -7.42
CA SER A 699 -18.14 35.41 -7.67
C SER A 699 -18.16 36.56 -6.70
N ASN A 700 -18.29 37.79 -7.22
CA ASN A 700 -18.52 39.00 -6.45
C ASN A 700 -19.81 39.63 -6.95
N LEU A 701 -20.88 39.57 -6.16
CA LEU A 701 -22.22 40.08 -6.51
C LEU A 701 -22.78 39.53 -7.83
N GLY A 702 -22.42 38.27 -8.18
CA GLY A 702 -22.87 37.62 -9.43
C GLY A 702 -21.91 37.81 -10.62
N GLU A 703 -20.92 38.71 -10.50
CA GLU A 703 -19.88 38.94 -11.51
C GLU A 703 -18.61 38.17 -11.20
N ASN A 704 -17.82 37.87 -12.23
CA ASN A 704 -16.52 37.18 -12.03
C ASN A 704 -15.47 38.16 -11.52
N ALA A 705 -14.82 37.83 -10.42
CA ALA A 705 -13.69 38.55 -9.89
C ALA A 705 -12.44 37.67 -9.83
N LEU A 706 -11.27 38.28 -10.04
CA LEU A 706 -9.98 37.63 -9.91
C LEU A 706 -9.37 37.93 -8.53
N VAL A 707 -9.08 36.92 -7.76
CA VAL A 707 -8.39 37.06 -6.47
C VAL A 707 -7.04 36.37 -6.57
N SER A 708 -6.00 37.03 -6.10
CA SER A 708 -4.65 36.44 -6.03
C SER A 708 -4.67 35.19 -5.14
N ASP A 709 -4.28 34.07 -5.69
CA ASP A 709 -4.28 32.77 -5.02
C ASP A 709 -2.87 32.37 -4.58
N ARG A 710 -1.91 32.50 -5.49
CA ARG A 710 -0.53 32.10 -5.25
C ARG A 710 0.47 33.14 -5.75
N MET A 711 1.45 33.44 -4.91
CA MET A 711 2.57 34.31 -5.29
C MET A 711 3.54 33.57 -6.22
N ALA A 712 4.04 34.25 -7.26
CA ALA A 712 5.06 33.70 -8.14
C ALA A 712 6.39 33.48 -7.40
N THR A 713 7.01 32.30 -7.55
CA THR A 713 8.31 31.98 -6.97
C THR A 713 9.25 31.42 -8.06
N PRO A 714 9.78 32.27 -8.95
CA PRO A 714 10.59 31.84 -10.09
C PRO A 714 11.93 31.21 -9.68
N ASN A 715 12.42 31.51 -8.47
CA ASN A 715 13.68 30.95 -7.95
C ASN A 715 13.53 29.55 -7.34
N LEU A 716 12.30 28.99 -7.33
CA LEU A 716 12.04 27.67 -6.82
C LEU A 716 12.82 26.61 -7.63
N LYS A 717 13.51 25.73 -6.92
CA LYS A 717 14.39 24.69 -7.50
C LYS A 717 14.11 23.33 -6.84
N TRP A 718 14.80 22.33 -7.31
CA TRP A 718 14.76 20.96 -6.82
C TRP A 718 15.16 20.84 -5.34
N GLU A 719 14.43 20.03 -4.56
CA GLU A 719 14.98 19.49 -3.31
C GLU A 719 16.13 18.56 -3.61
N THR A 720 17.10 18.47 -2.72
CA THR A 720 18.26 17.58 -2.84
C THR A 720 18.28 16.57 -1.70
N ASN A 721 18.27 15.28 -2.05
CA ASN A 721 18.41 14.16 -1.13
C ASN A 721 19.80 13.53 -1.27
N LEU A 722 20.64 13.68 -0.24
CA LEU A 722 21.94 13.05 -0.14
C LEU A 722 21.83 11.75 0.64
N ASN A 723 22.16 10.64 0.00
CA ASN A 723 22.07 9.30 0.58
C ASN A 723 23.44 8.67 0.70
N PHE A 724 23.77 8.15 1.89
CA PHE A 724 24.94 7.32 2.14
C PHE A 724 24.48 5.96 2.65
N ASN A 725 25.07 4.89 2.14
CA ASN A 725 24.82 3.51 2.59
C ASN A 725 26.15 2.77 2.76
N LEU A 726 26.27 2.02 3.85
CA LEU A 726 27.32 1.04 4.09
C LEU A 726 26.66 -0.28 4.42
N GLY A 727 26.88 -1.30 3.60
CA GLY A 727 26.21 -2.57 3.67
C GLY A 727 27.15 -3.76 3.72
N MET A 728 26.67 -4.86 4.27
CA MET A 728 27.34 -6.16 4.30
C MET A 728 26.32 -7.24 4.01
N ASP A 729 26.56 -8.06 2.99
CA ASP A 729 25.82 -9.29 2.73
C ASP A 729 26.69 -10.49 3.07
N PHE A 730 26.11 -11.47 3.76
CA PHE A 730 26.83 -12.69 4.13
C PHE A 730 25.97 -13.93 3.93
N SER A 731 26.65 -15.06 3.70
CA SER A 731 26.06 -16.39 3.65
C SER A 731 26.99 -17.41 4.26
N LEU A 732 26.44 -18.27 5.13
CA LEU A 732 27.20 -19.22 5.94
C LEU A 732 26.67 -20.64 5.71
N PHE A 733 27.55 -21.65 5.96
CA PHE A 733 27.19 -23.08 6.02
C PHE A 733 26.43 -23.55 4.76
N ASN A 734 27.03 -23.37 3.57
CA ASN A 734 26.43 -23.71 2.28
C ASN A 734 25.04 -23.06 2.07
N ASN A 735 24.94 -21.78 2.40
CA ASN A 735 23.72 -20.96 2.31
C ASN A 735 22.57 -21.38 3.26
N ARG A 736 22.86 -22.18 4.30
CA ARG A 736 21.85 -22.50 5.33
C ARG A 736 21.46 -21.30 6.18
N PHE A 737 22.39 -20.36 6.37
CA PHE A 737 22.16 -19.11 7.08
C PHE A 737 22.68 -17.95 6.23
N SER A 738 21.87 -16.96 5.99
CA SER A 738 22.24 -15.77 5.22
C SER A 738 21.62 -14.51 5.81
N GLY A 739 22.24 -13.38 5.54
CA GLY A 739 21.71 -12.11 6.00
C GLY A 739 22.34 -10.92 5.31
N SER A 740 21.77 -9.75 5.63
CA SER A 740 22.35 -8.46 5.27
C SER A 740 22.25 -7.49 6.45
N PHE A 741 23.23 -6.62 6.54
CA PHE A 741 23.27 -5.49 7.46
C PHE A 741 23.55 -4.24 6.68
N ASP A 742 22.75 -3.20 6.87
CA ASP A 742 22.93 -1.89 6.25
C ASP A 742 22.88 -0.79 7.31
N PHE A 743 23.85 0.12 7.26
CA PHE A 743 23.82 1.43 7.91
C PHE A 743 23.56 2.49 6.87
N PHE A 744 22.59 3.36 7.13
CA PHE A 744 22.25 4.41 6.18
C PHE A 744 22.09 5.77 6.84
N THR A 745 22.35 6.82 6.06
CA THR A 745 21.95 8.18 6.37
C THR A 745 21.41 8.86 5.12
N ARG A 746 20.26 9.50 5.25
CA ARG A 746 19.60 10.31 4.23
C ARG A 746 19.45 11.72 4.75
N ARG A 747 19.99 12.70 4.04
CA ARG A 747 19.84 14.12 4.35
C ARG A 747 19.11 14.82 3.22
N SER A 748 17.93 15.36 3.49
CA SER A 748 17.17 16.20 2.57
C SER A 748 17.48 17.66 2.85
N LYS A 749 17.82 18.43 1.82
CA LYS A 749 18.14 19.85 1.87
C LYS A 749 17.32 20.61 0.85
N ASP A 750 17.25 21.94 1.03
CA ASP A 750 16.51 22.82 0.15
C ASP A 750 15.06 22.32 0.00
N LEU A 751 14.43 21.96 1.13
CA LEU A 751 13.09 21.38 1.11
C LEU A 751 12.11 22.33 0.45
N LEU A 752 11.24 21.78 -0.38
CA LEU A 752 10.12 22.51 -0.96
C LEU A 752 9.08 22.74 0.13
N TYR A 753 8.96 23.97 0.59
CA TYR A 753 8.15 24.32 1.76
C TYR A 753 7.25 25.51 1.50
N SER A 754 5.96 25.36 1.84
CA SER A 754 4.99 26.47 1.83
C SER A 754 5.06 27.22 3.14
N ARG A 755 5.89 28.28 3.18
CA ARG A 755 6.09 29.08 4.41
C ARG A 755 4.93 30.06 4.60
N PRO A 756 4.26 30.03 5.78
CA PRO A 756 3.26 31.03 6.11
C PRO A 756 3.84 32.44 6.10
N ILE A 757 3.09 33.39 5.58
CA ILE A 757 3.43 34.82 5.58
C ILE A 757 2.28 35.64 6.13
N ALA A 758 2.58 36.90 6.48
CA ALA A 758 1.54 37.81 7.02
C ALA A 758 0.42 38.02 5.99
N PRO A 759 -0.87 37.81 6.34
CA PRO A 759 -2.00 38.00 5.43
C PRO A 759 -2.09 39.41 4.83
N SER A 760 -1.49 40.40 5.50
CA SER A 760 -1.40 41.80 5.01
C SER A 760 -0.63 41.92 3.68
N LEU A 761 0.15 40.89 3.29
CA LEU A 761 0.82 40.82 1.98
C LEU A 761 -0.10 40.34 0.87
N GLY A 762 -1.36 40.03 1.15
CA GLY A 762 -2.35 39.53 0.19
C GLY A 762 -2.26 38.02 -0.10
N TYR A 763 -1.39 37.26 0.58
CA TYR A 763 -1.20 35.83 0.42
C TYR A 763 -1.08 35.17 1.79
N GLY A 764 -1.50 33.90 1.88
CA GLY A 764 -1.37 33.11 3.13
C GLY A 764 0.00 32.46 3.28
N PHE A 765 0.69 32.17 2.17
CA PHE A 765 1.99 31.48 2.16
C PHE A 765 2.78 31.81 0.89
N ILE A 766 4.06 31.49 0.94
CA ILE A 766 5.00 31.52 -0.19
C ILE A 766 5.73 30.17 -0.29
N ASP A 767 5.86 29.63 -1.51
CA ASP A 767 6.65 28.41 -1.74
C ASP A 767 8.13 28.75 -1.91
N GLU A 768 8.99 28.14 -1.17
CA GLU A 768 10.44 28.38 -1.25
C GLU A 768 11.25 27.13 -0.84
N ASN A 769 12.53 27.11 -1.20
CA ASN A 769 13.43 26.05 -0.84
C ASN A 769 14.10 26.37 0.50
N VAL A 770 13.51 25.89 1.60
CA VAL A 770 13.99 26.16 2.95
C VAL A 770 13.83 24.94 3.85
N GLY A 771 14.71 24.81 4.82
CA GLY A 771 14.69 23.72 5.77
C GLY A 771 15.48 22.49 5.32
N ALA A 772 15.79 21.66 6.29
CA ALA A 772 16.48 20.40 6.08
C ALA A 772 16.08 19.37 7.14
N LEU A 773 16.12 18.09 6.77
CA LEU A 773 15.91 16.98 7.66
C LEU A 773 16.91 15.84 7.41
N LYS A 774 17.09 14.98 8.41
CA LYS A 774 18.01 13.85 8.37
C LYS A 774 17.35 12.60 8.95
N ASN A 775 17.45 11.49 8.21
CA ASN A 775 17.17 10.15 8.71
C ASN A 775 18.48 9.37 8.83
N THR A 776 18.69 8.69 9.96
CA THR A 776 19.86 7.82 10.18
C THR A 776 19.37 6.53 10.81
N GLY A 777 19.79 5.39 10.27
CA GLY A 777 19.28 4.10 10.75
C GLY A 777 20.13 2.91 10.35
N ILE A 778 19.66 1.76 10.84
CA ILE A 778 20.22 0.43 10.55
C ILE A 778 19.11 -0.51 10.08
N GLU A 779 19.47 -1.41 9.20
CA GLU A 779 18.61 -2.51 8.71
C GLU A 779 19.35 -3.83 8.91
N LEU A 780 18.63 -4.85 9.36
CA LEU A 780 19.15 -6.21 9.52
C LEU A 780 18.14 -7.19 8.92
N VAL A 781 18.62 -8.07 8.07
CA VAL A 781 17.83 -9.19 7.52
C VAL A 781 18.59 -10.46 7.81
N LEU A 782 17.92 -11.46 8.39
CA LEU A 782 18.46 -12.79 8.67
C LEU A 782 17.51 -13.84 8.11
N ASN A 783 18.05 -14.83 7.40
CA ASN A 783 17.32 -15.97 6.86
C ASN A 783 18.07 -17.25 7.21
N GLY A 784 17.34 -18.25 7.71
CA GLY A 784 17.90 -19.53 8.07
C GLY A 784 17.03 -20.69 7.62
N THR A 785 17.66 -21.73 7.05
CA THR A 785 17.03 -23.04 6.84
C THR A 785 17.35 -23.93 8.00
N VAL A 786 16.42 -24.04 8.95
CA VAL A 786 16.60 -24.76 10.23
C VAL A 786 16.59 -26.27 9.98
N ILE A 787 15.58 -26.74 9.24
CA ILE A 787 15.44 -28.15 8.88
C ILE A 787 15.38 -28.25 7.36
N ASN A 788 16.14 -29.18 6.79
CA ASN A 788 16.05 -29.59 5.40
C ASN A 788 16.42 -31.09 5.30
N GLN A 789 15.54 -31.95 5.81
CA GLN A 789 15.76 -33.39 5.88
C GLN A 789 14.44 -34.15 5.73
N ASN A 790 14.48 -35.30 5.09
CA ASN A 790 13.35 -36.24 4.94
C ASN A 790 12.06 -35.59 4.36
N GLY A 791 12.20 -34.65 3.42
CA GLY A 791 11.06 -33.92 2.85
C GLY A 791 10.51 -32.78 3.73
N TRP A 792 11.04 -32.60 4.95
CA TRP A 792 10.71 -31.47 5.81
C TRP A 792 11.64 -30.29 5.54
N VAL A 793 11.04 -29.16 5.23
CA VAL A 793 11.78 -27.89 5.05
C VAL A 793 11.19 -26.85 6.00
N TRP A 794 12.01 -26.39 6.96
CA TRP A 794 11.65 -25.29 7.85
C TRP A 794 12.61 -24.12 7.68
N LYS A 795 12.07 -22.99 7.26
CA LYS A 795 12.82 -21.73 7.10
C LYS A 795 12.32 -20.70 8.09
N LEU A 796 13.25 -19.95 8.68
CA LEU A 796 12.97 -18.78 9.50
C LEU A 796 13.58 -17.55 8.85
N GLY A 797 12.82 -16.45 8.83
CA GLY A 797 13.26 -15.16 8.38
C GLY A 797 12.95 -14.08 9.41
N MET A 798 13.85 -13.12 9.57
CA MET A 798 13.69 -11.96 10.41
C MET A 798 14.18 -10.72 9.66
N ASN A 799 13.42 -9.64 9.72
CA ASN A 799 13.91 -8.33 9.32
C ASN A 799 13.67 -7.31 10.43
N LEU A 800 14.63 -6.44 10.64
CA LEU A 800 14.61 -5.37 11.64
C LEU A 800 15.04 -4.07 10.99
N THR A 801 14.32 -2.99 11.31
CA THR A 801 14.70 -1.64 10.91
C THR A 801 14.54 -0.70 12.09
N HIS A 802 15.58 0.05 12.37
CA HIS A 802 15.53 1.16 13.32
C HIS A 802 16.10 2.42 12.67
N TYR A 803 15.38 3.53 12.73
CA TYR A 803 15.90 4.82 12.28
C TYR A 803 15.41 5.96 13.15
N LYS A 804 16.18 7.03 13.16
CA LYS A 804 15.87 8.30 13.84
C LYS A 804 15.73 9.41 12.82
N ASN A 805 14.58 10.08 12.84
CA ASN A 805 14.31 11.28 12.06
C ASN A 805 14.63 12.51 12.88
N LYS A 806 15.26 13.52 12.27
CA LYS A 806 15.51 14.83 12.88
C LYS A 806 15.35 15.95 11.87
N VAL A 807 14.61 16.97 12.24
CA VAL A 807 14.63 18.27 11.57
C VAL A 807 15.96 18.96 11.90
N THR A 808 16.72 19.36 10.90
CA THR A 808 18.04 19.98 11.09
C THR A 808 18.05 21.48 10.80
N GLU A 809 17.06 21.96 10.02
CA GLU A 809 16.90 23.36 9.67
C GLU A 809 15.43 23.67 9.40
N LEU A 810 14.96 24.85 9.81
CA LEU A 810 13.60 25.36 9.60
C LEU A 810 13.63 26.81 9.12
N PRO A 811 12.61 27.25 8.35
CA PRO A 811 12.52 28.63 7.85
C PRO A 811 12.28 29.67 8.96
N LEU A 812 11.64 29.27 10.05
CA LEU A 812 11.33 30.10 11.19
C LEU A 812 11.86 29.45 12.46
N LYS A 813 12.35 30.27 13.42
CA LYS A 813 12.82 29.79 14.72
C LYS A 813 11.67 29.17 15.52
N ASP A 814 10.52 29.81 15.47
CA ASP A 814 9.28 29.35 16.11
C ASP A 814 8.24 29.03 15.01
N MET A 815 7.98 27.75 14.83
CA MET A 815 7.01 27.27 13.86
C MET A 815 5.61 27.24 14.46
N PRO A 816 4.57 27.55 13.68
CA PRO A 816 3.20 27.42 14.15
C PRO A 816 2.88 25.96 14.47
N GLN A 817 2.08 25.77 15.52
CA GLN A 817 1.52 24.46 15.84
C GLN A 817 0.50 24.06 14.77
N SER A 818 0.52 22.78 14.37
CA SER A 818 -0.46 22.18 13.47
C SER A 818 -1.08 20.95 14.14
N GLY A 819 -2.31 21.09 14.62
CA GLY A 819 -2.98 20.04 15.38
C GLY A 819 -2.21 19.69 16.66
N VAL A 820 -1.75 18.46 16.76
CA VAL A 820 -0.99 17.92 17.90
C VAL A 820 0.53 17.93 17.68
N ASN A 821 1.01 18.57 16.61
CA ASN A 821 2.42 18.58 16.23
C ASN A 821 2.95 20.01 16.10
N LYS A 822 4.22 20.19 16.37
CA LYS A 822 4.97 21.42 16.10
C LYS A 822 6.36 21.04 15.62
N LEU A 823 6.80 21.63 14.51
CA LEU A 823 8.15 21.40 14.00
C LEU A 823 9.18 22.18 14.82
N GLN A 824 10.25 21.48 15.24
CA GLN A 824 11.37 22.09 15.96
C GLN A 824 12.69 21.47 15.51
N VAL A 825 13.73 22.28 15.36
CA VAL A 825 15.08 21.82 15.07
C VAL A 825 15.56 20.87 16.17
N GLY A 826 16.13 19.72 15.78
CA GLY A 826 16.59 18.67 16.68
C GLY A 826 15.54 17.60 17.02
N ARG A 827 14.26 17.84 16.76
CA ARG A 827 13.13 16.93 16.97
C ARG A 827 12.74 16.17 15.70
N SER A 828 11.93 15.13 15.88
CA SER A 828 11.31 14.43 14.76
C SER A 828 10.12 15.23 14.22
N VAL A 829 9.81 15.06 12.92
CA VAL A 829 8.57 15.60 12.33
C VAL A 829 7.29 14.97 12.91
N TYR A 830 7.42 13.87 13.65
CA TYR A 830 6.31 13.13 14.26
C TYR A 830 6.16 13.40 15.76
N ASP A 831 7.05 14.20 16.39
CA ASP A 831 6.96 14.44 17.81
C ASP A 831 5.65 15.18 18.14
N PHE A 832 4.94 14.68 19.13
CA PHE A 832 3.75 15.34 19.64
C PHE A 832 4.13 16.61 20.42
N TYR A 833 3.32 17.64 20.27
CA TYR A 833 3.42 18.87 21.03
C TYR A 833 2.02 19.20 21.57
N MET A 834 1.78 18.82 22.81
CA MET A 834 0.45 18.78 23.39
C MET A 834 0.46 19.29 24.82
N LYS A 835 -0.71 19.70 25.32
CA LYS A 835 -0.93 19.92 26.75
C LYS A 835 -0.92 18.57 27.44
N GLU A 836 -0.06 18.44 28.45
CA GLU A 836 0.16 17.16 29.13
C GLU A 836 -0.87 16.99 30.25
N TRP A 837 -1.50 15.84 30.32
CA TRP A 837 -2.48 15.47 31.32
C TRP A 837 -1.80 15.23 32.67
N ALA A 838 -2.29 15.89 33.74
CA ALA A 838 -1.75 15.78 35.10
C ALA A 838 -2.66 14.99 36.08
N GLY A 839 -3.81 14.49 35.60
CA GLY A 839 -4.75 13.73 36.41
C GLY A 839 -6.06 14.45 36.68
N VAL A 840 -6.74 14.04 37.72
CA VAL A 840 -7.99 14.62 38.20
C VAL A 840 -7.79 15.17 39.61
N ASP A 841 -8.28 16.38 39.87
CA ASP A 841 -8.30 16.98 41.18
C ASP A 841 -9.18 16.13 42.12
N PRO A 842 -8.60 15.55 43.19
CA PRO A 842 -9.35 14.69 44.10
C PRO A 842 -10.44 15.40 44.88
N ASP A 843 -10.33 16.72 45.07
CA ASP A 843 -11.26 17.48 45.87
C ASP A 843 -12.54 17.85 45.09
N ASN A 844 -12.45 18.06 43.79
CA ASN A 844 -13.58 18.59 43.00
C ASN A 844 -13.84 17.85 41.68
N GLY A 845 -13.01 16.86 41.35
CA GLY A 845 -13.14 16.03 40.11
C GLY A 845 -12.82 16.77 38.82
N LYS A 846 -12.20 17.95 38.85
CA LYS A 846 -11.83 18.68 37.66
C LYS A 846 -10.59 18.07 37.00
N PRO A 847 -10.51 18.07 35.68
CA PRO A 847 -9.31 17.64 34.96
C PRO A 847 -8.14 18.61 35.27
N LEU A 848 -6.94 18.07 35.40
CA LEU A 848 -5.70 18.81 35.61
C LEU A 848 -4.73 18.61 34.44
N TRP A 849 -4.06 19.70 34.09
CA TRP A 849 -2.98 19.72 33.10
C TRP A 849 -1.75 20.36 33.71
N TYR A 850 -0.57 20.06 33.14
CA TYR A 850 0.65 20.77 33.57
C TYR A 850 0.74 22.15 32.93
N ALA A 851 1.27 23.09 33.69
CA ALA A 851 1.66 24.44 33.28
C ALA A 851 3.04 24.79 33.86
N ASP A 852 3.75 25.70 33.24
CA ASP A 852 5.02 26.19 33.78
C ASP A 852 4.72 27.17 34.93
N GLU A 853 5.46 27.00 36.03
CA GLU A 853 5.43 28.01 37.11
C GLU A 853 6.12 29.27 36.60
N LEU A 854 5.44 30.41 36.72
CA LEU A 854 5.98 31.71 36.34
C LEU A 854 6.50 32.47 37.55
N ASP A 855 7.59 33.21 37.37
CA ASP A 855 8.06 34.18 38.38
C ASP A 855 7.25 35.49 38.34
N ALA A 856 7.65 36.49 39.16
CA ALA A 856 6.96 37.79 39.25
C ALA A 856 7.03 38.61 37.93
N ASP A 857 7.92 38.26 37.03
CA ASP A 857 8.14 38.91 35.74
C ASP A 857 7.60 38.08 34.57
N ASP A 858 6.70 37.10 34.82
CA ASP A 858 6.08 36.17 33.87
C ASP A 858 7.09 35.27 33.13
N ASN A 859 8.27 35.01 33.69
CA ASN A 859 9.22 34.04 33.10
C ASN A 859 9.07 32.67 33.74
N PRO A 860 9.21 31.55 32.94
CA PRO A 860 9.19 30.20 33.48
C PRO A 860 10.31 29.97 34.50
N THR A 861 9.96 29.50 35.72
CA THR A 861 10.93 29.13 36.76
C THR A 861 11.64 27.82 36.50
N GLY A 862 11.21 27.06 35.52
CA GLY A 862 11.67 25.69 35.24
C GLY A 862 10.97 24.62 36.07
N LYS A 863 10.01 24.99 36.92
CA LYS A 863 9.15 24.05 37.64
C LYS A 863 7.81 23.92 36.95
N ARG A 864 7.15 22.79 37.12
CA ARG A 864 5.79 22.56 36.65
C ARG A 864 4.78 22.61 37.79
N VAL A 865 3.67 23.23 37.54
CA VAL A 865 2.48 23.26 38.40
C VAL A 865 1.29 22.64 37.69
N THR A 866 0.23 22.34 38.42
CA THR A 866 -1.01 21.83 37.83
C THR A 866 -2.07 22.92 37.79
N THR A 867 -2.85 22.95 36.73
CA THR A 867 -3.98 23.86 36.54
C THR A 867 -5.22 23.13 36.07
N SER A 868 -6.39 23.51 36.55
CA SER A 868 -7.66 23.02 36.02
C SER A 868 -8.20 23.85 34.85
N ASP A 869 -7.56 25.00 34.58
CA ASP A 869 -7.87 25.80 33.41
C ASP A 869 -7.06 25.33 32.21
N TYR A 870 -7.74 24.67 31.23
CA TYR A 870 -7.11 24.21 30.01
C TYR A 870 -6.43 25.34 29.20
N ALA A 871 -6.97 26.55 29.23
CA ALA A 871 -6.38 27.68 28.51
C ALA A 871 -4.98 28.05 29.07
N SER A 872 -4.82 27.98 30.37
CA SER A 872 -3.58 28.31 31.09
C SER A 872 -2.55 27.19 31.12
N ALA A 873 -2.89 26.00 30.61
CA ALA A 873 -1.93 24.88 30.52
C ALA A 873 -0.95 25.08 29.36
N ASP A 874 0.29 24.65 29.54
CA ASP A 874 1.35 24.75 28.53
C ASP A 874 1.45 23.54 27.65
N TYR A 875 2.09 23.71 26.48
CA TYR A 875 2.35 22.67 25.53
C TYR A 875 3.74 22.10 25.72
N TYR A 876 3.85 20.78 25.70
CA TYR A 876 5.10 20.04 25.86
C TYR A 876 5.31 19.05 24.71
N TYR A 877 6.60 18.67 24.46
CA TYR A 877 7.01 17.63 23.53
C TYR A 877 7.06 16.25 24.16
#